data_5e8094b36ba28574858393dccd8ddee2
#
_entry.id   5e8094b36ba28574858393dccd8ddee2
#
_cell.length_a   1.000
_cell.length_b   1.000
_cell.length_c   1.000
_cell.angle_alpha   90.00
_cell.angle_beta   90.00
_cell.angle_gamma   90.00
#
_symmetry.space_group_name_H-M   'P 1'
#
loop_
_entity.id
_entity.type
_entity.pdbx_description
1 polymer ?
#
loop_
_entity_poly.entity_id
_entity_poly.type
_entity_poly.pdbx_seq_one_letter_code
_entity_poly.pdbx_strand_id
1 'polypeptide(L)'
;MLNNKETYKIGGMTCASCAKAVERVTKKLDGVESSSVNIATEKLNIEYDKQKVSFDDIKLAIEKAGYKVIKENNTKSLELKIGGMTCAACAKAVERVTKKLDGVEKSNVNIATEKASIEYDSSKVKVSDIKSVIEKAGYSIIEENKKTLELKIGGMTCAACAKAVERVTKKLDGVENSSVNIATEKANIEYDSSKIKLSQIKSAIEKAGYSIIEEKKESLVDEDKLRKEKEMKTLFTKFIIAVGFSVPLFYIAMGPMISKPFGPWPVPSIVDPMINPLNYALIQMILVIPVMIAGYKFYVNGFKSLINRNPNMDTLVAIGTSAAFLYSAYTTFKIATTTMEVNHGHHQLYFESAGIIIALILLGKYLESRSKGKTGEAIKKLMGLQPKTALIVKGNQEIEIPIDEVEVGDIIIVKPGSKIPVDGVVVEGHTSVDESMLTGESIPVEKNVGDNVTGASINKNGVIKFRAEKVGSDTVLAQIIKLVEDAQGKKAPIAALADTVSGYFVPTVIIIALVSATLWFIVGNKDLEFVLTIFISVLVIACPCALGLATPTAIMVGTGKGAENGILIKSGEALELAHKVDTVIFDKTGTITEGKPTVTDIITTNDIDERYLIQLAVSAEKNSEHPLGEAIVKYGEENNIEFKKVEEFKSIPGHGIEVTIDSKVILLGNKKLMNDKNIALGSLEDKSDELAYVGKTPMYISIDNTLGGIIAVADTVKENSKKSIEKLHEMGIKVAMVTGDNKKTADAIAKEVGIDIVVSEVLPKDKSNEVKKLQEQGKFVAMVGDGINDAPALAQADIGIAIGSGTDVAMESADIVLMKSDLMDVPTSIKLSNETIKNIKQNLFWAFGYNTIGIPIAAGLLYIFGGPLLNPMFAAAAMSLSSVSVVTNALRLKNFKGYRQ
;
A
#
# COMPACT_ATOMS: atom_id res chain seq x y z
N MET A 1 16.02 -35.89 -31.89
CA MET A 1 16.96 -34.84 -31.44
C MET A 1 16.10 -33.74 -30.85
N LEU A 2 16.20 -33.49 -29.55
CA LEU A 2 15.40 -32.44 -28.86
C LEU A 2 16.18 -31.12 -28.99
N ASN A 3 15.97 -30.38 -30.05
CA ASN A 3 16.50 -29.03 -30.17
C ASN A 3 15.75 -28.08 -29.27
N ASN A 4 16.47 -27.40 -28.38
CA ASN A 4 15.89 -26.36 -27.51
C ASN A 4 16.01 -25.01 -28.20
N LYS A 5 14.86 -24.30 -28.31
CA LYS A 5 14.80 -22.93 -28.77
C LYS A 5 14.69 -22.01 -27.57
N GLU A 6 15.69 -21.15 -27.40
CA GLU A 6 15.75 -20.22 -26.25
C GLU A 6 15.97 -18.77 -26.73
N THR A 7 15.53 -17.82 -25.94
CA THR A 7 15.65 -16.39 -26.24
C THR A 7 16.39 -15.71 -25.09
N TYR A 8 17.45 -14.96 -25.44
CA TYR A 8 18.24 -14.22 -24.45
C TYR A 8 18.27 -12.74 -24.80
N LYS A 9 18.24 -11.87 -23.83
CA LYS A 9 18.45 -10.43 -24.02
C LYS A 9 19.93 -10.12 -23.97
N ILE A 10 20.42 -9.36 -24.98
CA ILE A 10 21.83 -9.04 -25.12
C ILE A 10 22.01 -7.53 -24.98
N GLY A 11 22.71 -7.12 -23.94
CA GLY A 11 23.03 -5.71 -23.71
C GLY A 11 24.33 -5.29 -24.41
N GLY A 12 24.39 -4.00 -24.77
CA GLY A 12 25.55 -3.37 -25.38
C GLY A 12 25.54 -3.37 -26.92
N MET A 13 24.44 -3.79 -27.55
CA MET A 13 24.29 -3.71 -29.00
C MET A 13 23.74 -2.36 -29.43
N THR A 14 24.47 -1.62 -30.29
CA THR A 14 24.07 -0.28 -30.74
C THR A 14 23.79 -0.20 -32.24
N CYS A 15 24.13 -1.20 -33.01
CA CYS A 15 24.00 -1.20 -34.49
C CYS A 15 23.85 -2.61 -35.06
N ALA A 16 23.40 -2.70 -36.31
CA ALA A 16 23.21 -3.97 -37.02
C ALA A 16 24.52 -4.81 -37.13
N SER A 17 25.69 -4.17 -37.11
CA SER A 17 26.97 -4.87 -37.07
C SER A 17 27.20 -5.60 -35.75
N CYS A 18 26.72 -5.02 -34.63
CA CYS A 18 26.74 -5.65 -33.30
C CYS A 18 25.90 -6.93 -33.29
N ALA A 19 24.67 -6.86 -33.83
CA ALA A 19 23.80 -8.03 -33.96
C ALA A 19 24.43 -9.15 -34.75
N LYS A 20 25.03 -8.82 -35.92
CA LYS A 20 25.77 -9.79 -36.74
C LYS A 20 27.01 -10.37 -36.04
N ALA A 21 27.68 -9.59 -35.19
CA ALA A 21 28.81 -10.10 -34.40
C ALA A 21 28.36 -11.15 -33.39
N VAL A 22 27.26 -10.90 -32.66
CA VAL A 22 26.67 -11.85 -31.72
C VAL A 22 26.21 -13.13 -32.46
N GLU A 23 25.50 -13.00 -33.56
CA GLU A 23 25.08 -14.15 -34.38
C GLU A 23 26.27 -14.98 -34.88
N ARG A 24 27.36 -14.34 -35.29
CA ARG A 24 28.56 -15.01 -35.78
C ARG A 24 29.27 -15.82 -34.69
N VAL A 25 29.40 -15.28 -33.48
CA VAL A 25 30.09 -15.96 -32.38
C VAL A 25 29.26 -17.11 -31.82
N THR A 26 27.94 -16.96 -31.76
CA THR A 26 27.05 -18.02 -31.29
C THR A 26 26.90 -19.14 -32.33
N LYS A 27 26.82 -18.83 -33.63
CA LYS A 27 26.79 -19.83 -34.72
C LYS A 27 28.10 -20.65 -34.85
N LYS A 28 29.21 -20.21 -34.31
CA LYS A 28 30.48 -20.94 -34.30
C LYS A 28 30.56 -22.01 -33.22
N LEU A 29 29.63 -22.04 -32.27
CA LEU A 29 29.59 -23.07 -31.26
C LEU A 29 29.08 -24.38 -31.86
N ASP A 30 29.86 -25.46 -31.68
CA ASP A 30 29.42 -26.79 -32.16
C ASP A 30 28.20 -27.27 -31.43
N GLY A 31 27.10 -27.46 -32.13
CA GLY A 31 25.78 -27.79 -31.58
C GLY A 31 24.74 -26.67 -31.68
N VAL A 32 25.09 -25.49 -32.20
CA VAL A 32 24.12 -24.40 -32.48
C VAL A 32 23.65 -24.55 -33.93
N GLU A 33 22.37 -24.77 -34.13
CA GLU A 33 21.75 -24.91 -35.44
C GLU A 33 21.31 -23.58 -36.04
N SER A 34 20.66 -22.76 -35.25
CA SER A 34 20.22 -21.43 -35.67
C SER A 34 20.48 -20.36 -34.60
N SER A 35 20.85 -19.19 -35.06
CA SER A 35 21.01 -18.02 -34.20
C SER A 35 20.63 -16.75 -34.96
N SER A 36 19.72 -15.99 -34.43
CA SER A 36 19.25 -14.72 -35.01
C SER A 36 19.04 -13.66 -33.92
N VAL A 37 19.51 -12.45 -34.19
CA VAL A 37 19.41 -11.32 -33.26
C VAL A 37 18.49 -10.25 -33.84
N ASN A 38 17.48 -9.88 -33.05
CA ASN A 38 16.64 -8.72 -33.32
C ASN A 38 17.17 -7.52 -32.53
N ILE A 39 17.73 -6.55 -33.25
CA ILE A 39 18.36 -5.36 -32.63
C ILE A 39 17.32 -4.41 -32.02
N ALA A 40 16.10 -4.32 -32.56
CA ALA A 40 15.07 -3.45 -32.04
C ALA A 40 14.55 -3.90 -30.68
N THR A 41 14.59 -5.23 -30.43
CA THR A 41 14.18 -5.82 -29.15
C THR A 41 15.36 -6.28 -28.30
N GLU A 42 16.59 -6.14 -28.81
CA GLU A 42 17.83 -6.64 -28.19
C GLU A 42 17.79 -8.13 -27.83
N LYS A 43 17.01 -8.95 -28.57
CA LYS A 43 16.82 -10.36 -28.29
C LYS A 43 17.58 -11.24 -29.27
N LEU A 44 18.34 -12.20 -28.74
CA LEU A 44 18.95 -13.30 -29.43
C LEU A 44 18.02 -14.52 -29.33
N ASN A 45 17.54 -15.01 -30.47
CA ASN A 45 16.87 -16.31 -30.59
C ASN A 45 17.89 -17.33 -31.05
N ILE A 46 18.10 -18.38 -30.27
CA ILE A 46 19.10 -19.43 -30.57
C ILE A 46 18.47 -20.81 -30.42
N GLU A 47 18.79 -21.68 -31.34
CA GLU A 47 18.37 -23.09 -31.37
C GLU A 47 19.60 -23.97 -31.32
N TYR A 48 19.71 -24.80 -30.29
CA TYR A 48 20.91 -25.55 -29.99
C TYR A 48 20.65 -26.89 -29.29
N ASP A 49 21.59 -27.80 -29.37
CA ASP A 49 21.60 -29.09 -28.70
C ASP A 49 22.22 -28.95 -27.28
N LYS A 50 21.41 -29.11 -26.23
CA LYS A 50 21.88 -29.00 -24.84
C LYS A 50 22.89 -30.06 -24.41
N GLN A 51 23.03 -31.15 -25.16
CA GLN A 51 24.05 -32.16 -24.88
C GLN A 51 25.44 -31.74 -25.37
N LYS A 52 25.52 -30.83 -26.38
CA LYS A 52 26.76 -30.35 -26.97
C LYS A 52 27.17 -28.95 -26.50
N VAL A 53 26.23 -28.07 -26.24
CA VAL A 53 26.48 -26.68 -25.84
C VAL A 53 25.66 -26.31 -24.62
N SER A 54 26.33 -25.81 -23.60
CA SER A 54 25.67 -25.28 -22.39
C SER A 54 25.34 -23.80 -22.52
N PHE A 55 24.44 -23.30 -21.68
CA PHE A 55 24.15 -21.87 -21.57
C PHE A 55 25.41 -21.04 -21.23
N ASP A 56 26.29 -21.58 -20.39
CA ASP A 56 27.52 -20.89 -20.00
C ASP A 56 28.50 -20.76 -21.18
N ASP A 57 28.54 -21.71 -22.11
CA ASP A 57 29.33 -21.61 -23.32
C ASP A 57 28.78 -20.51 -24.26
N ILE A 58 27.45 -20.42 -24.43
CA ILE A 58 26.80 -19.37 -25.21
C ILE A 58 27.08 -18.00 -24.58
N LYS A 59 26.93 -17.91 -23.26
CA LYS A 59 27.21 -16.69 -22.51
C LYS A 59 28.67 -16.25 -22.66
N LEU A 60 29.60 -17.18 -22.49
CA LEU A 60 31.03 -16.90 -22.59
C LEU A 60 31.40 -16.43 -24.00
N ALA A 61 30.82 -17.01 -25.04
CA ALA A 61 31.06 -16.60 -26.43
C ALA A 61 30.57 -15.17 -26.70
N ILE A 62 29.43 -14.81 -26.17
CA ILE A 62 28.86 -13.46 -26.29
C ILE A 62 29.67 -12.45 -25.49
N GLU A 63 30.10 -12.78 -24.26
CA GLU A 63 30.91 -11.91 -23.39
C GLU A 63 32.32 -11.68 -24.00
N LYS A 64 32.94 -12.70 -24.59
CA LYS A 64 34.20 -12.56 -25.34
C LYS A 64 34.08 -11.67 -26.57
N ALA A 65 32.90 -11.55 -27.14
CA ALA A 65 32.62 -10.63 -28.25
C ALA A 65 32.32 -9.20 -27.78
N GLY A 66 32.38 -8.92 -26.45
CA GLY A 66 32.20 -7.59 -25.88
C GLY A 66 30.75 -7.23 -25.55
N TYR A 67 29.84 -8.20 -25.53
CA TYR A 67 28.41 -7.98 -25.20
C TYR A 67 28.03 -8.72 -23.91
N LYS A 68 26.98 -8.27 -23.25
CA LYS A 68 26.47 -8.92 -22.02
C LYS A 68 25.17 -9.65 -22.26
N VAL A 69 25.08 -10.90 -21.78
CA VAL A 69 23.79 -11.60 -21.70
C VAL A 69 23.05 -11.12 -20.47
N ILE A 70 21.92 -10.47 -20.69
CA ILE A 70 21.00 -10.03 -19.63
C ILE A 70 19.99 -11.16 -19.46
N LYS A 71 20.04 -11.84 -18.31
CA LYS A 71 19.03 -12.85 -17.97
C LYS A 71 17.73 -12.09 -17.71
N GLU A 72 16.71 -12.24 -18.55
CA GLU A 72 15.36 -11.78 -18.19
C GLU A 72 14.96 -12.59 -16.95
N ASN A 73 14.80 -11.92 -15.83
CA ASN A 73 14.22 -12.52 -14.66
C ASN A 73 12.76 -12.81 -14.99
N ASN A 74 12.39 -14.07 -15.12
CA ASN A 74 11.01 -14.54 -15.25
C ASN A 74 10.26 -14.43 -13.90
N THR A 75 10.75 -13.58 -13.01
CA THR A 75 10.15 -13.34 -11.69
C THR A 75 8.82 -12.63 -11.86
N LYS A 76 7.76 -13.31 -11.48
CA LYS A 76 6.40 -12.76 -11.43
C LYS A 76 5.99 -12.54 -9.99
N SER A 77 5.21 -11.52 -9.75
CA SER A 77 4.56 -11.29 -8.46
C SER A 77 3.16 -11.90 -8.50
N LEU A 78 2.80 -12.65 -7.46
CA LEU A 78 1.49 -13.26 -7.28
C LEU A 78 0.92 -12.80 -5.93
N GLU A 79 -0.23 -12.20 -5.93
CA GLU A 79 -1.01 -11.93 -4.73
C GLU A 79 -2.10 -12.98 -4.55
N LEU A 80 -2.17 -13.56 -3.36
CA LEU A 80 -3.21 -14.52 -2.98
C LEU A 80 -3.86 -14.07 -1.68
N LYS A 81 -5.18 -14.10 -1.64
CA LYS A 81 -5.94 -13.90 -0.40
C LYS A 81 -6.09 -15.25 0.30
N ILE A 82 -5.68 -15.30 1.57
CA ILE A 82 -5.57 -16.56 2.32
C ILE A 82 -6.50 -16.50 3.52
N GLY A 83 -7.50 -17.41 3.52
CA GLY A 83 -8.42 -17.56 4.62
C GLY A 83 -7.92 -18.53 5.68
N GLY A 84 -8.39 -18.35 6.92
CA GLY A 84 -8.07 -19.22 8.06
C GLY A 84 -6.82 -18.83 8.84
N MET A 85 -6.18 -17.70 8.50
CA MET A 85 -5.07 -17.14 9.30
C MET A 85 -5.62 -16.38 10.50
N THR A 86 -5.21 -16.78 11.71
CA THR A 86 -5.71 -16.19 12.97
C THR A 86 -4.64 -15.43 13.75
N CYS A 87 -3.36 -15.64 13.46
CA CYS A 87 -2.24 -15.02 14.19
C CYS A 87 -0.97 -14.94 13.33
N ALA A 88 0.03 -14.20 13.80
CA ALA A 88 1.30 -14.04 13.11
C ALA A 88 2.04 -15.36 12.84
N ALA A 89 1.88 -16.37 13.71
CA ALA A 89 2.44 -17.69 13.47
C ALA A 89 1.81 -18.39 12.26
N CYS A 90 0.51 -18.14 11.98
CA CYS A 90 -0.15 -18.64 10.78
C CYS A 90 0.44 -18.01 9.51
N ALA A 91 0.63 -16.69 9.50
CA ALA A 91 1.27 -15.98 8.40
C ALA A 91 2.69 -16.52 8.13
N LYS A 92 3.46 -16.74 9.20
CA LYS A 92 4.81 -17.33 9.11
C LYS A 92 4.81 -18.77 8.59
N ALA A 93 3.77 -19.55 8.93
CA ALA A 93 3.62 -20.91 8.41
C ALA A 93 3.40 -20.91 6.89
N VAL A 94 2.54 -20.02 6.39
CA VAL A 94 2.31 -19.84 4.96
C VAL A 94 3.59 -19.39 4.24
N GLU A 95 4.30 -18.40 4.77
CA GLU A 95 5.59 -17.96 4.20
C GLU A 95 6.63 -19.08 4.15
N ARG A 96 6.71 -19.91 5.18
CA ARG A 96 7.64 -21.03 5.26
C ARG A 96 7.37 -22.10 4.20
N VAL A 97 6.11 -22.47 4.02
CA VAL A 97 5.75 -23.51 3.07
C VAL A 97 5.89 -23.05 1.63
N THR A 98 5.60 -21.79 1.35
CA THR A 98 5.76 -21.20 0.02
C THR A 98 7.23 -20.98 -0.33
N LYS A 99 8.08 -20.51 0.61
CA LYS A 99 9.53 -20.36 0.42
C LYS A 99 10.30 -21.68 0.24
N LYS A 100 9.71 -22.83 0.60
CA LYS A 100 10.31 -24.14 0.36
C LYS A 100 10.17 -24.62 -1.10
N LEU A 101 9.33 -23.98 -1.89
CA LEU A 101 9.22 -24.31 -3.31
C LEU A 101 10.42 -23.74 -4.07
N ASP A 102 11.11 -24.61 -4.81
CA ASP A 102 12.18 -24.16 -5.71
C ASP A 102 11.59 -23.24 -6.78
N GLY A 103 12.13 -22.03 -6.88
CA GLY A 103 11.61 -20.99 -7.77
C GLY A 103 10.82 -19.88 -7.05
N VAL A 104 10.53 -19.98 -5.75
CA VAL A 104 9.98 -18.86 -4.96
C VAL A 104 11.13 -18.05 -4.36
N GLU A 105 11.26 -16.79 -4.79
CA GLU A 105 12.33 -15.89 -4.34
C GLU A 105 11.94 -15.19 -3.04
N LYS A 106 10.72 -14.64 -2.99
CA LYS A 106 10.18 -13.97 -1.80
C LYS A 106 8.73 -14.37 -1.55
N SER A 107 8.37 -14.45 -0.29
CA SER A 107 6.99 -14.63 0.15
C SER A 107 6.75 -13.83 1.42
N ASN A 108 5.81 -12.92 1.37
CA ASN A 108 5.39 -12.08 2.47
C ASN A 108 3.88 -12.22 2.68
N VAL A 109 3.46 -12.48 3.91
CA VAL A 109 2.05 -12.64 4.25
C VAL A 109 1.64 -11.59 5.26
N ASN A 110 0.65 -10.79 4.91
CA ASN A 110 0.08 -9.81 5.81
C ASN A 110 -1.23 -10.31 6.41
N ILE A 111 -1.22 -10.54 7.71
CA ILE A 111 -2.40 -11.07 8.41
C ILE A 111 -3.55 -10.06 8.53
N ALA A 112 -3.27 -8.76 8.55
CA ALA A 112 -4.31 -7.74 8.67
C ALA A 112 -5.15 -7.62 7.39
N THR A 113 -4.51 -7.82 6.23
CA THR A 113 -5.17 -7.82 4.91
C THR A 113 -5.53 -9.21 4.42
N GLU A 114 -5.07 -10.26 5.11
CA GLU A 114 -5.19 -11.66 4.70
C GLU A 114 -4.54 -11.96 3.33
N LYS A 115 -3.60 -11.13 2.87
CA LYS A 115 -2.93 -11.28 1.58
C LYS A 115 -1.52 -11.85 1.72
N ALA A 116 -1.16 -12.75 0.81
CA ALA A 116 0.21 -13.21 0.57
C ALA A 116 0.71 -12.64 -0.75
N SER A 117 1.83 -11.94 -0.73
CA SER A 117 2.57 -11.47 -1.89
C SER A 117 3.78 -12.38 -2.10
N ILE A 118 3.84 -13.06 -3.24
CA ILE A 118 4.82 -14.09 -3.54
C ILE A 118 5.53 -13.74 -4.85
N GLU A 119 6.83 -13.53 -4.79
CA GLU A 119 7.68 -13.35 -5.95
C GLU A 119 8.28 -14.72 -6.33
N TYR A 120 8.04 -15.16 -7.55
CA TYR A 120 8.43 -16.48 -8.00
C TYR A 120 8.88 -16.51 -9.48
N ASP A 121 9.78 -17.39 -9.79
CA ASP A 121 10.23 -17.68 -11.17
C ASP A 121 9.19 -18.60 -11.86
N SER A 122 8.44 -18.02 -12.79
CA SER A 122 7.37 -18.73 -13.52
C SER A 122 7.86 -19.85 -14.44
N SER A 123 9.18 -19.97 -14.65
CA SER A 123 9.79 -21.09 -15.39
C SER A 123 10.02 -22.33 -14.52
N LYS A 124 10.09 -22.15 -13.18
CA LYS A 124 10.40 -23.22 -12.22
C LYS A 124 9.18 -23.70 -11.42
N VAL A 125 8.29 -22.78 -11.05
CA VAL A 125 7.11 -23.08 -10.22
C VAL A 125 5.85 -22.53 -10.86
N LYS A 126 4.79 -23.32 -10.84
CA LYS A 126 3.46 -22.92 -11.32
C LYS A 126 2.62 -22.37 -10.15
N VAL A 127 1.69 -21.48 -10.48
CA VAL A 127 0.73 -20.93 -9.49
C VAL A 127 -0.07 -22.05 -8.79
N SER A 128 -0.39 -23.12 -9.51
CA SER A 128 -1.06 -24.31 -8.95
C SER A 128 -0.27 -24.97 -7.81
N ASP A 129 1.06 -25.00 -7.92
CA ASP A 129 1.93 -25.64 -6.94
C ASP A 129 2.01 -24.78 -5.68
N ILE A 130 2.08 -23.45 -5.84
CA ILE A 130 2.03 -22.50 -4.75
C ILE A 130 0.69 -22.63 -3.99
N LYS A 131 -0.43 -22.67 -4.72
CA LYS A 131 -1.77 -22.85 -4.14
C LYS A 131 -1.87 -24.17 -3.37
N SER A 132 -1.44 -25.27 -3.97
CA SER A 132 -1.50 -26.61 -3.37
C SER A 132 -0.71 -26.70 -2.06
N VAL A 133 0.44 -26.05 -1.96
CA VAL A 133 1.26 -26.08 -0.73
C VAL A 133 0.61 -25.27 0.39
N ILE A 134 -0.06 -24.14 0.07
CA ILE A 134 -0.81 -23.35 1.04
C ILE A 134 -2.01 -24.13 1.57
N GLU A 135 -2.76 -24.81 0.70
CA GLU A 135 -3.91 -25.64 1.08
C GLU A 135 -3.48 -26.85 1.92
N LYS A 136 -2.38 -27.52 1.54
CA LYS A 136 -1.81 -28.62 2.34
C LYS A 136 -1.34 -28.16 3.72
N ALA A 137 -0.92 -26.90 3.87
CA ALA A 137 -0.59 -26.35 5.17
C ALA A 137 -1.82 -26.01 6.04
N GLY A 138 -3.02 -26.21 5.49
CA GLY A 138 -4.29 -26.09 6.23
C GLY A 138 -4.98 -24.73 6.11
N TYR A 139 -4.56 -23.92 5.15
CA TYR A 139 -5.17 -22.62 4.87
C TYR A 139 -5.99 -22.68 3.59
N SER A 140 -7.02 -21.85 3.47
CA SER A 140 -7.83 -21.75 2.26
C SER A 140 -7.39 -20.59 1.40
N ILE A 141 -7.41 -20.76 0.08
CA ILE A 141 -7.19 -19.67 -0.86
C ILE A 141 -8.54 -19.09 -1.24
N ILE A 142 -8.69 -17.78 -1.09
CA ILE A 142 -9.87 -17.03 -1.51
C ILE A 142 -9.58 -16.53 -2.93
N GLU A 143 -10.14 -17.18 -3.94
CA GLU A 143 -9.95 -16.79 -5.34
C GLU A 143 -10.81 -15.58 -5.68
N GLU A 144 -10.20 -14.45 -6.00
CA GLU A 144 -10.89 -13.21 -6.36
C GLU A 144 -11.46 -13.23 -7.79
N ASN A 145 -11.02 -14.13 -8.66
CA ASN A 145 -11.50 -14.25 -10.04
C ASN A 145 -12.84 -15.00 -10.16
N LYS A 146 -13.23 -15.77 -9.16
CA LYS A 146 -14.55 -16.39 -9.12
C LYS A 146 -15.55 -15.42 -8.54
N LYS A 147 -16.44 -14.93 -9.40
CA LYS A 147 -17.53 -14.07 -9.00
C LYS A 147 -18.82 -14.87 -8.95
N THR A 148 -19.56 -14.72 -7.86
CA THR A 148 -20.94 -15.18 -7.78
C THR A 148 -21.84 -14.02 -8.16
N LEU A 149 -22.66 -14.24 -9.18
CA LEU A 149 -23.61 -13.28 -9.70
C LEU A 149 -25.02 -13.75 -9.37
N GLU A 150 -25.77 -12.94 -8.67
CA GLU A 150 -27.21 -13.15 -8.48
C GLU A 150 -27.99 -12.23 -9.43
N LEU A 151 -28.79 -12.83 -10.32
CA LEU A 151 -29.62 -12.09 -11.28
C LEU A 151 -31.08 -12.45 -11.05
N LYS A 152 -31.95 -11.45 -11.01
CA LYS A 152 -33.39 -11.65 -11.03
C LYS A 152 -33.87 -11.76 -12.46
N ILE A 153 -34.52 -12.86 -12.79
CA ILE A 153 -34.91 -13.21 -14.16
C ILE A 153 -36.42 -13.18 -14.28
N GLY A 154 -36.93 -12.29 -15.09
CA GLY A 154 -38.34 -12.19 -15.41
C GLY A 154 -38.75 -13.10 -16.58
N GLY A 155 -40.02 -13.51 -16.57
CA GLY A 155 -40.58 -14.35 -17.63
C GLY A 155 -40.47 -15.86 -17.40
N MET A 156 -39.96 -16.31 -16.25
CA MET A 156 -39.93 -17.74 -15.87
C MET A 156 -41.29 -18.13 -15.29
N THR A 157 -41.98 -19.08 -15.91
CA THR A 157 -43.33 -19.55 -15.48
C THR A 157 -43.35 -21.01 -14.99
N CYS A 158 -42.29 -21.76 -15.24
CA CYS A 158 -42.23 -23.20 -14.88
C CYS A 158 -40.79 -23.69 -14.67
N ALA A 159 -40.63 -24.85 -14.02
CA ALA A 159 -39.32 -25.47 -13.77
C ALA A 159 -38.49 -25.73 -15.04
N ALA A 160 -39.15 -25.91 -16.18
CA ALA A 160 -38.49 -26.07 -17.47
C ALA A 160 -37.82 -24.75 -17.92
N CYS A 161 -38.43 -23.61 -17.60
CA CYS A 161 -37.83 -22.27 -17.85
C CYS A 161 -36.55 -22.10 -17.01
N ALA A 162 -36.57 -22.44 -15.74
CA ALA A 162 -35.40 -22.39 -14.89
C ALA A 162 -34.25 -23.26 -15.43
N LYS A 163 -34.55 -24.52 -15.83
CA LYS A 163 -33.58 -25.42 -16.46
C LYS A 163 -33.06 -24.90 -17.81
N ALA A 164 -33.85 -24.16 -18.58
CA ALA A 164 -33.40 -23.56 -19.84
C ALA A 164 -32.36 -22.47 -19.56
N VAL A 165 -32.60 -21.60 -18.58
CA VAL A 165 -31.64 -20.56 -18.17
C VAL A 165 -30.35 -21.20 -17.65
N GLU A 166 -30.44 -22.20 -16.77
CA GLU A 166 -29.27 -22.96 -16.28
C GLU A 166 -28.44 -23.56 -17.41
N ARG A 167 -29.11 -24.15 -18.40
CA ARG A 167 -28.44 -24.78 -19.54
C ARG A 167 -27.71 -23.76 -20.43
N VAL A 168 -28.32 -22.63 -20.67
CA VAL A 168 -27.73 -21.58 -21.53
C VAL A 168 -26.54 -20.92 -20.84
N THR A 169 -26.64 -20.66 -19.56
CA THR A 169 -25.54 -20.05 -18.78
C THR A 169 -24.38 -21.03 -18.56
N LYS A 170 -24.65 -22.31 -18.24
CA LYS A 170 -23.60 -23.36 -18.07
C LYS A 170 -22.84 -23.70 -19.36
N LYS A 171 -23.40 -23.37 -20.54
CA LYS A 171 -22.70 -23.56 -21.84
C LYS A 171 -21.67 -22.47 -22.14
N LEU A 172 -21.66 -21.40 -21.38
CA LEU A 172 -20.70 -20.31 -21.58
C LEU A 172 -19.35 -20.70 -21.00
N ASP A 173 -18.29 -20.58 -21.80
CA ASP A 173 -16.93 -20.79 -21.31
C ASP A 173 -16.61 -19.75 -20.23
N GLY A 174 -16.16 -20.20 -19.07
CA GLY A 174 -15.92 -19.35 -17.90
C GLY A 174 -17.07 -19.35 -16.87
N VAL A 175 -18.22 -20.00 -17.11
CA VAL A 175 -19.24 -20.25 -16.09
C VAL A 175 -19.02 -21.64 -15.49
N GLU A 176 -18.77 -21.67 -14.17
CA GLU A 176 -18.51 -22.91 -13.45
C GLU A 176 -19.79 -23.56 -12.92
N ASN A 177 -20.67 -22.76 -12.36
CA ASN A 177 -21.94 -23.22 -11.85
C ASN A 177 -23.07 -22.21 -12.13
N SER A 178 -24.27 -22.73 -12.32
CA SER A 178 -25.47 -21.93 -12.45
C SER A 178 -26.66 -22.69 -11.87
N SER A 179 -27.34 -22.07 -10.93
CA SER A 179 -28.57 -22.60 -10.32
C SER A 179 -29.66 -21.54 -10.37
N VAL A 180 -30.86 -21.93 -10.73
CA VAL A 180 -32.00 -21.03 -10.87
C VAL A 180 -33.13 -21.45 -9.96
N ASN A 181 -33.58 -20.58 -9.10
CA ASN A 181 -34.69 -20.76 -8.22
C ASN A 181 -35.93 -20.05 -8.80
N ILE A 182 -36.91 -20.82 -9.26
CA ILE A 182 -38.14 -20.30 -9.86
C ILE A 182 -39.04 -19.59 -8.84
N ALA A 183 -39.02 -20.02 -7.57
CA ALA A 183 -39.87 -19.42 -6.55
C ALA A 183 -39.41 -18.00 -6.14
N THR A 184 -38.11 -17.73 -6.23
CA THR A 184 -37.52 -16.42 -5.97
C THR A 184 -37.20 -15.64 -7.25
N GLU A 185 -37.38 -16.28 -8.42
CA GLU A 185 -37.01 -15.73 -9.73
C GLU A 185 -35.53 -15.33 -9.84
N LYS A 186 -34.63 -15.95 -9.04
CA LYS A 186 -33.21 -15.61 -8.98
C LYS A 186 -32.35 -16.71 -9.57
N ALA A 187 -31.35 -16.32 -10.37
CA ALA A 187 -30.26 -17.16 -10.85
C ALA A 187 -28.97 -16.83 -10.11
N ASN A 188 -28.35 -17.83 -9.52
CA ASN A 188 -27.02 -17.77 -8.92
C ASN A 188 -26.02 -18.38 -9.89
N ILE A 189 -25.09 -17.55 -10.39
CA ILE A 189 -24.12 -17.93 -11.43
C ILE A 189 -22.72 -17.69 -10.89
N GLU A 190 -21.94 -18.76 -10.79
CA GLU A 190 -20.52 -18.70 -10.44
C GLU A 190 -19.70 -18.70 -11.74
N TYR A 191 -18.93 -17.64 -11.96
CA TYR A 191 -18.16 -17.48 -13.18
C TYR A 191 -16.80 -16.86 -12.95
N ASP A 192 -15.87 -17.16 -13.83
CA ASP A 192 -14.51 -16.59 -13.88
C ASP A 192 -14.54 -15.29 -14.69
N SER A 193 -14.37 -14.16 -13.98
CA SER A 193 -14.43 -12.81 -14.60
C SER A 193 -13.27 -12.52 -15.57
N SER A 194 -12.22 -13.35 -15.58
CA SER A 194 -11.13 -13.25 -16.55
C SER A 194 -11.46 -13.89 -17.90
N LYS A 195 -12.44 -14.81 -17.92
CA LYS A 195 -12.82 -15.57 -19.13
C LYS A 195 -14.10 -15.05 -19.77
N ILE A 196 -15.03 -14.57 -18.96
CA ILE A 196 -16.35 -14.15 -19.45
C ILE A 196 -16.79 -12.83 -18.82
N LYS A 197 -17.28 -11.92 -19.66
CA LYS A 197 -17.86 -10.64 -19.20
C LYS A 197 -19.33 -10.85 -18.79
N LEU A 198 -19.75 -10.05 -17.79
CA LEU A 198 -21.13 -10.03 -17.31
C LEU A 198 -22.15 -9.76 -18.44
N SER A 199 -21.82 -8.88 -19.38
CA SER A 199 -22.65 -8.57 -20.54
C SER A 199 -22.93 -9.78 -21.43
N GLN A 200 -21.99 -10.73 -21.52
CA GLN A 200 -22.16 -11.96 -22.29
C GLN A 200 -23.12 -12.94 -21.59
N ILE A 201 -23.06 -13.03 -20.26
CA ILE A 201 -23.99 -13.82 -19.45
C ILE A 201 -25.40 -13.27 -19.57
N LYS A 202 -25.55 -11.94 -19.43
CA LYS A 202 -26.84 -11.24 -19.61
C LYS A 202 -27.41 -11.46 -21.01
N SER A 203 -26.62 -11.24 -22.05
CA SER A 203 -27.03 -11.43 -23.45
C SER A 203 -27.46 -12.86 -23.75
N ALA A 204 -26.81 -13.88 -23.13
CA ALA A 204 -27.20 -15.27 -23.32
C ALA A 204 -28.57 -15.60 -22.69
N ILE A 205 -28.89 -15.01 -21.54
CA ILE A 205 -30.20 -15.14 -20.89
C ILE A 205 -31.29 -14.43 -21.71
N GLU A 206 -31.02 -13.24 -22.21
CA GLU A 206 -31.96 -12.46 -23.06
C GLU A 206 -32.21 -13.17 -24.40
N LYS A 207 -31.20 -13.69 -25.07
CA LYS A 207 -31.34 -14.51 -26.28
C LYS A 207 -32.11 -15.79 -26.07
N ALA A 208 -32.16 -16.32 -24.85
CA ALA A 208 -33.01 -17.45 -24.50
C ALA A 208 -34.48 -17.06 -24.25
N GLY A 209 -34.83 -15.76 -24.38
CA GLY A 209 -36.21 -15.26 -24.30
C GLY A 209 -36.64 -14.83 -22.90
N TYR A 210 -35.69 -14.63 -21.98
CA TYR A 210 -35.97 -14.19 -20.62
C TYR A 210 -35.47 -12.75 -20.39
N SER A 211 -36.16 -11.98 -19.53
CA SER A 211 -35.75 -10.63 -19.18
C SER A 211 -34.94 -10.63 -17.88
N ILE A 212 -33.96 -9.74 -17.80
CA ILE A 212 -33.21 -9.51 -16.57
C ILE A 212 -33.82 -8.31 -15.86
N ILE A 213 -34.22 -8.49 -14.62
CA ILE A 213 -34.73 -7.44 -13.75
C ILE A 213 -33.53 -6.91 -12.95
N GLU A 214 -33.05 -5.74 -13.28
CA GLU A 214 -31.88 -5.15 -12.61
C GLU A 214 -32.25 -4.70 -11.20
N GLU A 215 -31.84 -5.50 -10.20
CA GLU A 215 -31.68 -4.99 -8.84
C GLU A 215 -30.34 -4.24 -8.80
N LYS A 216 -30.28 -3.02 -8.22
CA LYS A 216 -29.08 -2.19 -8.14
C LYS A 216 -27.89 -3.01 -7.62
N LYS A 217 -26.87 -3.13 -8.45
CA LYS A 217 -25.64 -3.85 -8.09
C LYS A 217 -24.93 -3.18 -6.93
N GLU A 218 -24.68 -3.97 -5.90
CA GLU A 218 -23.70 -3.64 -4.88
C GLU A 218 -22.28 -3.89 -5.43
N SER A 219 -21.38 -2.94 -5.21
CA SER A 219 -19.99 -3.02 -5.69
C SER A 219 -19.19 -4.10 -4.94
N LEU A 220 -18.04 -4.53 -5.51
CA LEU A 220 -17.08 -5.47 -4.86
C LEU A 220 -16.71 -5.03 -3.43
N VAL A 221 -16.71 -3.72 -3.15
CA VAL A 221 -16.49 -3.12 -1.83
C VAL A 221 -17.58 -3.54 -0.84
N ASP A 222 -18.83 -3.68 -1.32
CA ASP A 222 -19.95 -4.07 -0.48
C ASP A 222 -19.90 -5.57 -0.12
N GLU A 223 -19.37 -6.44 -1.01
CA GLU A 223 -19.22 -7.89 -0.70
C GLU A 223 -18.20 -8.12 0.41
N ASP A 224 -17.03 -7.46 0.37
CA ASP A 224 -16.02 -7.60 1.43
C ASP A 224 -16.51 -7.01 2.75
N LYS A 225 -17.29 -5.94 2.69
CA LYS A 225 -17.98 -5.33 3.83
C LYS A 225 -19.02 -6.29 4.41
N LEU A 226 -19.87 -6.87 3.58
CA LEU A 226 -20.89 -7.83 3.98
C LEU A 226 -20.26 -9.10 4.57
N ARG A 227 -19.18 -9.60 3.99
CA ARG A 227 -18.41 -10.72 4.52
C ARG A 227 -17.86 -10.41 5.92
N LYS A 228 -17.20 -9.27 6.09
CA LYS A 228 -16.64 -8.83 7.38
C LYS A 228 -17.72 -8.57 8.41
N GLU A 229 -18.83 -7.99 8.02
CA GLU A 229 -20.00 -7.80 8.89
C GLU A 229 -20.62 -9.15 9.29
N LYS A 230 -20.72 -10.10 8.38
CA LYS A 230 -21.20 -11.46 8.67
C LYS A 230 -20.25 -12.21 9.62
N GLU A 231 -18.95 -12.11 9.41
CA GLU A 231 -17.94 -12.67 10.32
C GLU A 231 -18.04 -12.03 11.71
N MET A 232 -18.15 -10.71 11.78
CA MET A 232 -18.32 -9.97 13.04
C MET A 232 -19.61 -10.35 13.76
N LYS A 233 -20.73 -10.45 13.04
CA LYS A 233 -22.01 -10.93 13.60
C LYS A 233 -21.89 -12.38 14.10
N THR A 234 -21.19 -13.24 13.36
CA THR A 234 -20.95 -14.63 13.76
C THR A 234 -20.10 -14.71 15.03
N LEU A 235 -19.04 -13.89 15.14
CA LEU A 235 -18.23 -13.80 16.35
C LEU A 235 -19.04 -13.28 17.53
N PHE A 236 -19.85 -12.25 17.31
CA PHE A 236 -20.73 -11.72 18.34
C PHE A 236 -21.75 -12.73 18.84
N THR A 237 -22.40 -13.47 17.92
CA THR A 237 -23.35 -14.55 18.29
C THR A 237 -22.67 -15.63 19.12
N LYS A 238 -21.47 -16.07 18.72
CA LYS A 238 -20.68 -17.05 19.48
C LYS A 238 -20.28 -16.52 20.86
N PHE A 239 -19.90 -15.25 20.94
CA PHE A 239 -19.60 -14.59 22.20
C PHE A 239 -20.82 -14.54 23.12
N ILE A 240 -22.00 -14.15 22.61
CA ILE A 240 -23.25 -14.13 23.41
C ILE A 240 -23.61 -15.53 23.91
N ILE A 241 -23.50 -16.56 23.07
CA ILE A 241 -23.70 -17.95 23.48
C ILE A 241 -22.69 -18.31 24.59
N ALA A 242 -21.41 -18.02 24.39
CA ALA A 242 -20.41 -18.35 25.39
C ALA A 242 -20.66 -17.64 26.73
N VAL A 243 -21.00 -16.37 26.72
CA VAL A 243 -21.32 -15.60 27.95
C VAL A 243 -22.60 -16.12 28.60
N GLY A 244 -23.64 -16.40 27.81
CA GLY A 244 -24.91 -16.88 28.29
C GLY A 244 -24.80 -18.18 29.12
N PHE A 245 -23.86 -19.05 28.77
CA PHE A 245 -23.58 -20.29 29.52
C PHE A 245 -22.44 -20.12 30.54
N SER A 246 -21.44 -19.27 30.28
CA SER A 246 -20.32 -19.06 31.21
C SER A 246 -20.72 -18.25 32.46
N VAL A 247 -21.70 -17.34 32.39
CA VAL A 247 -22.16 -16.56 33.55
C VAL A 247 -22.87 -17.45 34.59
N PRO A 248 -23.86 -18.30 34.22
CA PRO A 248 -24.41 -19.28 35.14
C PRO A 248 -23.36 -20.26 35.67
N LEU A 249 -22.45 -20.70 34.79
CA LEU A 249 -21.35 -21.60 35.19
C LEU A 249 -20.48 -20.96 36.26
N PHE A 250 -20.09 -19.69 36.08
CA PHE A 250 -19.31 -18.92 37.03
C PHE A 250 -20.06 -18.73 38.36
N TYR A 251 -21.36 -18.41 38.28
CA TYR A 251 -22.19 -18.24 39.46
C TYR A 251 -22.21 -19.51 40.29
N ILE A 252 -22.44 -20.68 39.69
CA ILE A 252 -22.48 -21.97 40.36
C ILE A 252 -21.11 -22.34 40.94
N ALA A 253 -20.03 -22.16 40.15
CA ALA A 253 -18.69 -22.56 40.56
C ALA A 253 -18.10 -21.69 41.67
N MET A 254 -18.24 -20.37 41.56
CA MET A 254 -17.56 -19.40 42.40
C MET A 254 -18.45 -18.84 43.52
N GLY A 255 -19.78 -18.87 43.33
CA GLY A 255 -20.74 -18.28 44.29
C GLY A 255 -20.59 -18.76 45.72
N PRO A 256 -20.46 -20.09 45.96
CA PRO A 256 -20.25 -20.65 47.30
C PRO A 256 -18.92 -20.24 47.94
N MET A 257 -17.89 -19.93 47.09
CA MET A 257 -16.51 -19.62 47.53
C MET A 257 -16.29 -18.16 47.88
N ILE A 258 -17.21 -17.23 47.53
CA ILE A 258 -17.05 -15.81 47.76
C ILE A 258 -17.22 -15.52 49.26
N SER A 259 -16.18 -14.94 49.85
CA SER A 259 -16.17 -14.55 51.26
C SER A 259 -16.83 -13.21 51.50
N LYS A 260 -17.21 -12.94 52.76
CA LYS A 260 -17.71 -11.62 53.17
C LYS A 260 -16.77 -10.48 52.75
N PRO A 261 -17.25 -9.28 52.32
CA PRO A 261 -18.62 -8.80 52.47
C PRO A 261 -19.57 -9.12 51.29
N PHE A 262 -19.13 -9.80 50.23
CA PHE A 262 -19.91 -9.99 48.98
C PHE A 262 -20.60 -11.36 48.87
N GLY A 263 -20.37 -12.29 49.78
CA GLY A 263 -20.93 -13.61 49.70
C GLY A 263 -20.97 -14.39 51.01
N PRO A 264 -21.25 -15.72 50.98
CA PRO A 264 -21.47 -16.57 49.79
C PRO A 264 -22.78 -16.27 49.08
N TRP A 265 -22.78 -16.40 47.75
CA TRP A 265 -24.00 -16.26 46.98
C TRP A 265 -24.88 -17.53 47.15
N PRO A 266 -26.21 -17.36 47.32
CA PRO A 266 -27.09 -18.50 47.49
C PRO A 266 -27.12 -19.35 46.19
N VAL A 267 -26.81 -20.63 46.33
CA VAL A 267 -26.98 -21.60 45.25
C VAL A 267 -28.10 -22.60 45.64
N PRO A 268 -28.94 -23.06 44.69
CA PRO A 268 -29.94 -24.07 44.96
C PRO A 268 -29.32 -25.33 45.58
N SER A 269 -29.97 -25.98 46.52
CA SER A 269 -29.49 -27.17 47.20
C SER A 269 -29.17 -28.33 46.25
N ILE A 270 -29.81 -28.35 45.06
CA ILE A 270 -29.56 -29.34 44.01
C ILE A 270 -28.14 -29.23 43.43
N VAL A 271 -27.56 -28.05 43.47
CA VAL A 271 -26.22 -27.75 42.91
C VAL A 271 -25.24 -27.26 43.99
N ASP A 272 -25.55 -27.46 45.24
CA ASP A 272 -24.66 -27.14 46.34
C ASP A 272 -23.53 -28.18 46.43
N PRO A 273 -22.25 -27.75 46.36
CA PRO A 273 -21.10 -28.66 46.36
C PRO A 273 -20.99 -29.50 47.64
N MET A 274 -21.56 -29.01 48.79
CA MET A 274 -21.52 -29.69 50.06
C MET A 274 -22.65 -30.74 50.17
N ILE A 275 -23.78 -30.51 49.51
CA ILE A 275 -24.98 -31.36 49.60
C ILE A 275 -25.01 -32.38 48.44
N ASN A 276 -24.75 -31.93 47.24
CA ASN A 276 -24.84 -32.70 45.98
C ASN A 276 -23.61 -32.54 45.07
N PRO A 277 -22.42 -33.01 45.44
CA PRO A 277 -21.19 -32.79 44.71
C PRO A 277 -21.22 -33.34 43.26
N LEU A 278 -21.95 -34.45 43.03
CA LEU A 278 -22.11 -34.99 41.67
C LEU A 278 -22.97 -34.12 40.79
N ASN A 279 -24.09 -33.64 41.28
CA ASN A 279 -24.97 -32.73 40.52
C ASN A 279 -24.25 -31.40 40.24
N TYR A 280 -23.50 -30.89 41.23
CA TYR A 280 -22.67 -29.72 41.08
C TYR A 280 -21.67 -29.88 39.93
N ALA A 281 -20.96 -30.99 39.84
CA ALA A 281 -20.00 -31.27 38.77
C ALA A 281 -20.68 -31.52 37.41
N LEU A 282 -21.78 -32.31 37.38
CA LEU A 282 -22.49 -32.60 36.12
C LEU A 282 -23.10 -31.35 35.50
N ILE A 283 -23.69 -30.43 36.28
CA ILE A 283 -24.30 -29.21 35.76
C ILE A 283 -23.23 -28.29 35.20
N GLN A 284 -22.08 -28.17 35.86
CA GLN A 284 -20.94 -27.40 35.30
C GLN A 284 -20.47 -28.04 33.98
N MET A 285 -20.33 -29.33 33.90
CA MET A 285 -19.97 -30.04 32.68
C MET A 285 -20.96 -29.78 31.52
N ILE A 286 -22.26 -29.83 31.83
CA ILE A 286 -23.34 -29.55 30.85
C ILE A 286 -23.26 -28.09 30.36
N LEU A 287 -23.00 -27.14 31.25
CA LEU A 287 -22.95 -25.72 30.93
C LEU A 287 -21.70 -25.36 30.13
N VAL A 288 -20.56 -26.04 30.31
CA VAL A 288 -19.34 -25.73 29.57
C VAL A 288 -19.35 -26.24 28.13
N ILE A 289 -20.07 -27.33 27.85
CA ILE A 289 -20.12 -27.96 26.49
C ILE A 289 -20.59 -26.95 25.42
N PRO A 290 -21.72 -26.25 25.57
CA PRO A 290 -22.12 -25.23 24.59
C PRO A 290 -21.06 -24.12 24.38
N VAL A 291 -20.30 -23.76 25.41
CA VAL A 291 -19.20 -22.79 25.31
C VAL A 291 -18.06 -23.35 24.47
N MET A 292 -17.68 -24.62 24.70
CA MET A 292 -16.66 -25.32 23.91
C MET A 292 -17.11 -25.46 22.44
N ILE A 293 -18.38 -25.74 22.19
CA ILE A 293 -18.96 -25.79 20.84
C ILE A 293 -18.90 -24.38 20.19
N ALA A 294 -19.24 -23.33 20.89
CA ALA A 294 -19.08 -21.97 20.37
C ALA A 294 -17.62 -21.67 19.99
N GLY A 295 -16.66 -22.19 20.77
CA GLY A 295 -15.22 -22.09 20.56
C GLY A 295 -14.60 -23.19 19.68
N TYR A 296 -15.37 -24.04 19.00
CA TYR A 296 -14.87 -25.26 18.32
C TYR A 296 -13.69 -25.01 17.37
N LYS A 297 -13.65 -23.84 16.75
CA LYS A 297 -12.55 -23.45 15.84
C LYS A 297 -11.19 -23.40 16.54
N PHE A 298 -11.14 -23.06 17.82
CA PHE A 298 -9.88 -23.06 18.58
C PHE A 298 -9.31 -24.48 18.67
N TYR A 299 -10.14 -25.47 18.90
CA TYR A 299 -9.72 -26.87 18.96
C TYR A 299 -9.27 -27.40 17.61
N VAL A 300 -10.11 -27.23 16.59
CA VAL A 300 -9.81 -27.73 15.24
C VAL A 300 -8.52 -27.11 14.70
N ASN A 301 -8.40 -25.78 14.76
CA ASN A 301 -7.23 -25.08 14.25
C ASN A 301 -6.01 -25.29 15.15
N GLY A 302 -6.21 -25.29 16.48
CA GLY A 302 -5.14 -25.45 17.45
C GLY A 302 -4.45 -26.80 17.36
N PHE A 303 -5.20 -27.90 17.37
CA PHE A 303 -4.63 -29.25 17.26
C PHE A 303 -4.07 -29.52 15.85
N LYS A 304 -4.73 -29.04 14.79
CA LYS A 304 -4.20 -29.14 13.42
C LYS A 304 -2.84 -28.45 13.30
N SER A 305 -2.71 -27.25 13.86
CA SER A 305 -1.45 -26.48 13.86
C SER A 305 -0.36 -27.17 14.70
N LEU A 306 -0.73 -27.77 15.81
CA LEU A 306 0.20 -28.52 16.64
C LEU A 306 0.74 -29.76 15.91
N ILE A 307 -0.12 -30.55 15.27
CA ILE A 307 0.27 -31.73 14.47
C ILE A 307 1.17 -31.31 13.31
N ASN A 308 0.91 -30.19 12.68
CA ASN A 308 1.71 -29.65 11.59
C ASN A 308 3.00 -28.96 12.07
N ARG A 309 3.36 -29.07 13.38
CA ARG A 309 4.55 -28.47 14.00
C ARG A 309 4.64 -26.95 13.86
N ASN A 310 3.51 -26.28 13.76
CA ASN A 310 3.37 -24.82 13.70
C ASN A 310 2.37 -24.34 14.78
N PRO A 311 2.65 -24.60 16.07
CA PRO A 311 1.74 -24.22 17.14
C PRO A 311 1.50 -22.71 17.14
N ASN A 312 0.24 -22.34 17.34
CA ASN A 312 -0.23 -20.96 17.32
C ASN A 312 -1.05 -20.62 18.58
N MET A 313 -1.65 -19.45 18.62
CA MET A 313 -2.51 -19.02 19.72
C MET A 313 -3.64 -20.02 20.00
N ASP A 314 -4.30 -20.52 18.95
CA ASP A 314 -5.41 -21.46 19.09
C ASP A 314 -4.92 -22.77 19.72
N THR A 315 -3.65 -23.15 19.50
CA THR A 315 -3.00 -24.30 20.15
C THR A 315 -2.92 -24.15 21.66
N LEU A 316 -2.50 -22.96 22.15
CA LEU A 316 -2.39 -22.70 23.60
C LEU A 316 -3.76 -22.78 24.27
N VAL A 317 -4.77 -22.17 23.66
CA VAL A 317 -6.17 -22.19 24.12
C VAL A 317 -6.70 -23.63 24.13
N ALA A 318 -6.50 -24.37 23.01
CA ALA A 318 -6.97 -25.74 22.89
C ALA A 318 -6.35 -26.66 23.97
N ILE A 319 -5.04 -26.60 24.19
CA ILE A 319 -4.33 -27.40 25.19
C ILE A 319 -4.81 -27.01 26.60
N GLY A 320 -4.84 -25.71 26.93
CA GLY A 320 -5.19 -25.24 28.28
C GLY A 320 -6.64 -25.58 28.66
N THR A 321 -7.60 -25.29 27.76
CA THR A 321 -9.03 -25.58 28.03
C THR A 321 -9.36 -27.06 27.96
N SER A 322 -8.66 -27.84 27.10
CA SER A 322 -8.80 -29.30 27.08
C SER A 322 -8.26 -29.93 28.37
N ALA A 323 -7.12 -29.45 28.88
CA ALA A 323 -6.57 -29.94 30.15
C ALA A 323 -7.52 -29.64 31.32
N ALA A 324 -8.08 -28.43 31.38
CA ALA A 324 -9.09 -28.03 32.36
C ALA A 324 -10.34 -28.93 32.30
N PHE A 325 -10.89 -29.18 31.10
CA PHE A 325 -12.06 -29.98 30.89
C PHE A 325 -11.80 -31.45 31.24
N LEU A 326 -10.73 -32.07 30.74
CA LEU A 326 -10.41 -33.46 30.95
C LEU A 326 -10.17 -33.78 32.42
N TYR A 327 -9.43 -32.93 33.13
CA TYR A 327 -9.22 -33.06 34.56
C TYR A 327 -10.54 -32.99 35.32
N SER A 328 -11.39 -32.00 35.02
CA SER A 328 -12.68 -31.86 35.70
C SER A 328 -13.62 -33.00 35.38
N ALA A 329 -13.61 -33.52 34.15
CA ALA A 329 -14.37 -34.69 33.76
C ALA A 329 -13.87 -35.96 34.50
N TYR A 330 -12.55 -36.14 34.64
CA TYR A 330 -11.98 -37.23 35.44
C TYR A 330 -12.39 -37.12 36.91
N THR A 331 -12.32 -35.90 37.49
CA THR A 331 -12.74 -35.66 38.88
C THR A 331 -14.24 -35.93 39.04
N THR A 332 -15.09 -35.52 38.09
CA THR A 332 -16.53 -35.83 38.06
C THR A 332 -16.78 -37.34 38.03
N PHE A 333 -16.02 -38.07 37.19
CA PHE A 333 -16.10 -39.53 37.14
C PHE A 333 -15.68 -40.17 38.47
N LYS A 334 -14.63 -39.67 39.11
CA LYS A 334 -14.18 -40.13 40.43
C LYS A 334 -15.25 -39.89 41.49
N ILE A 335 -15.91 -38.74 41.53
CA ILE A 335 -17.02 -38.43 42.42
C ILE A 335 -18.19 -39.40 42.20
N ALA A 336 -18.51 -39.74 40.94
CA ALA A 336 -19.60 -40.66 40.60
C ALA A 336 -19.35 -42.14 41.00
N THR A 337 -18.06 -42.56 41.02
CA THR A 337 -17.68 -43.97 41.24
C THR A 337 -17.23 -44.26 42.66
N THR A 338 -16.88 -43.25 43.47
CA THR A 338 -16.40 -43.46 44.85
C THR A 338 -17.59 -43.40 45.81
N THR A 339 -17.99 -44.54 46.31
CA THR A 339 -19.07 -44.74 47.31
C THR A 339 -18.63 -44.52 48.76
N MET A 340 -17.43 -43.99 48.98
CA MET A 340 -16.96 -43.77 50.36
C MET A 340 -17.24 -42.34 50.83
N GLU A 341 -17.51 -42.28 52.12
CA GLU A 341 -17.75 -41.09 52.96
C GLU A 341 -17.11 -39.83 52.42
N VAL A 342 -17.98 -38.84 52.13
CA VAL A 342 -17.60 -37.51 51.69
C VAL A 342 -16.65 -36.93 52.71
N ASN A 343 -15.34 -37.15 52.54
CA ASN A 343 -14.37 -36.29 53.16
C ASN A 343 -14.64 -34.89 52.58
N HIS A 344 -14.97 -33.94 53.42
CA HIS A 344 -15.31 -32.56 53.14
C HIS A 344 -14.16 -31.77 52.45
N GLY A 345 -13.44 -32.41 51.50
CA GLY A 345 -12.43 -31.77 50.65
C GLY A 345 -13.13 -31.14 49.45
N HIS A 346 -13.06 -29.87 49.30
CA HIS A 346 -13.47 -29.15 48.10
C HIS A 346 -12.70 -29.73 46.90
N HIS A 347 -13.35 -30.60 46.09
CA HIS A 347 -12.79 -30.99 44.81
C HIS A 347 -12.90 -29.78 43.86
N GLN A 348 -11.76 -29.13 43.60
CA GLN A 348 -11.78 -28.01 42.64
C GLN A 348 -11.98 -28.56 41.23
N LEU A 349 -12.97 -28.02 40.57
CA LEU A 349 -13.25 -28.25 39.15
C LEU A 349 -12.79 -27.05 38.37
N TYR A 350 -12.44 -27.21 37.11
CA TYR A 350 -11.97 -26.16 36.20
C TYR A 350 -12.87 -25.97 34.99
N PHE A 351 -14.12 -26.46 35.04
CA PHE A 351 -15.08 -26.25 33.96
C PHE A 351 -15.37 -24.77 33.75
N GLU A 352 -15.50 -23.99 34.83
CA GLU A 352 -15.69 -22.55 34.80
C GLU A 352 -14.49 -21.83 34.16
N SER A 353 -13.28 -22.28 34.46
CA SER A 353 -12.06 -21.71 33.89
C SER A 353 -12.03 -21.94 32.39
N ALA A 354 -12.31 -23.16 31.91
CA ALA A 354 -12.40 -23.45 30.49
C ALA A 354 -13.47 -22.58 29.78
N GLY A 355 -14.65 -22.45 30.40
CA GLY A 355 -15.73 -21.64 29.84
C GLY A 355 -15.40 -20.17 29.76
N ILE A 356 -14.89 -19.59 30.82
CA ILE A 356 -14.58 -18.15 30.92
C ILE A 356 -13.40 -17.80 29.98
N ILE A 357 -12.37 -18.63 29.91
CA ILE A 357 -11.24 -18.43 28.98
C ILE A 357 -11.76 -18.33 27.55
N ILE A 358 -12.60 -19.26 27.11
CA ILE A 358 -13.19 -19.25 25.76
C ILE A 358 -14.05 -17.99 25.56
N ALA A 359 -14.90 -17.64 26.52
CA ALA A 359 -15.76 -16.45 26.43
C ALA A 359 -14.93 -15.14 26.32
N LEU A 360 -13.90 -14.98 27.15
CA LEU A 360 -13.02 -13.82 27.12
C LEU A 360 -12.19 -13.74 25.84
N ILE A 361 -11.73 -14.87 25.31
CA ILE A 361 -10.99 -14.89 24.03
C ILE A 361 -11.93 -14.56 22.87
N LEU A 362 -13.18 -15.05 22.88
CA LEU A 362 -14.18 -14.67 21.88
C LEU A 362 -14.51 -13.18 21.96
N LEU A 363 -14.60 -12.60 23.17
CA LEU A 363 -14.75 -11.17 23.38
C LEU A 363 -13.55 -10.42 22.77
N GLY A 364 -12.33 -10.84 23.09
CA GLY A 364 -11.11 -10.27 22.54
C GLY A 364 -11.11 -10.28 21.01
N LYS A 365 -11.45 -11.41 20.38
CA LYS A 365 -11.55 -11.54 18.91
C LYS A 365 -12.68 -10.69 18.32
N TYR A 366 -13.80 -10.56 19.00
CA TYR A 366 -14.88 -9.67 18.55
C TYR A 366 -14.45 -8.19 18.59
N LEU A 367 -13.85 -7.74 19.70
CA LEU A 367 -13.35 -6.37 19.84
C LEU A 367 -12.22 -6.08 18.83
N GLU A 368 -11.35 -7.04 18.61
CA GLU A 368 -10.31 -6.98 17.58
C GLU A 368 -10.92 -6.81 16.17
N SER A 369 -11.88 -7.66 15.79
CA SER A 369 -12.56 -7.60 14.49
C SER A 369 -13.29 -6.27 14.29
N ARG A 370 -13.99 -5.78 15.33
CA ARG A 370 -14.64 -4.47 15.31
C ARG A 370 -13.66 -3.32 15.13
N SER A 371 -12.51 -3.40 15.76
CA SER A 371 -11.48 -2.34 15.70
C SER A 371 -10.74 -2.35 14.36
N LYS A 372 -10.44 -3.54 13.81
CA LYS A 372 -9.90 -3.69 12.44
C LYS A 372 -10.81 -3.07 11.38
N GLY A 373 -12.12 -3.17 11.55
CA GLY A 373 -13.09 -2.54 10.64
C GLY A 373 -12.96 -1.01 10.57
N LYS A 374 -12.51 -0.36 11.66
CA LYS A 374 -12.29 1.09 11.72
C LYS A 374 -10.95 1.54 11.13
N THR A 375 -9.97 0.65 11.02
CA THR A 375 -8.64 1.00 10.48
C THR A 375 -8.61 1.13 8.96
N GLY A 376 -9.49 0.41 8.23
CA GLY A 376 -9.64 0.51 6.77
C GLY A 376 -10.56 1.65 6.28
N GLU A 377 -10.95 2.57 7.15
CA GLU A 377 -11.91 3.63 6.84
C GLU A 377 -11.39 4.66 5.81
N ALA A 378 -10.07 4.93 5.80
CA ALA A 378 -9.45 5.86 4.85
C ALA A 378 -9.56 5.36 3.41
N ILE A 379 -9.25 4.09 3.15
CA ILE A 379 -9.43 3.49 1.80
C ILE A 379 -10.90 3.51 1.39
N LYS A 380 -11.80 3.16 2.32
CA LYS A 380 -13.25 3.21 2.04
C LYS A 380 -13.74 4.60 1.69
N LYS A 381 -13.19 5.64 2.32
CA LYS A 381 -13.48 7.04 1.95
C LYS A 381 -13.02 7.34 0.54
N LEU A 382 -11.78 6.96 0.18
CA LEU A 382 -11.27 7.14 -1.19
C LEU A 382 -12.13 6.39 -2.22
N MET A 383 -12.46 5.13 -1.97
CA MET A 383 -13.34 4.35 -2.85
C MET A 383 -14.75 4.95 -2.97
N GLY A 384 -15.27 5.55 -1.91
CA GLY A 384 -16.56 6.25 -1.89
C GLY A 384 -16.57 7.59 -2.64
N LEU A 385 -15.41 8.05 -3.14
CA LEU A 385 -15.34 9.26 -3.96
C LEU A 385 -15.82 9.02 -5.38
N GLN A 386 -15.64 7.83 -5.92
CA GLN A 386 -16.02 7.49 -7.28
C GLN A 386 -17.54 7.48 -7.44
N PRO A 387 -18.12 8.20 -8.43
CA PRO A 387 -19.54 8.09 -8.73
C PRO A 387 -19.87 6.70 -9.30
N LYS A 388 -21.13 6.29 -9.19
CA LYS A 388 -21.58 4.96 -9.67
C LYS A 388 -21.94 4.96 -11.15
N THR A 389 -22.29 6.13 -11.70
CA THR A 389 -22.76 6.31 -13.07
C THR A 389 -22.06 7.49 -13.74
N ALA A 390 -22.04 7.50 -15.05
CA ALA A 390 -21.58 8.59 -15.90
C ALA A 390 -22.64 8.94 -16.93
N LEU A 391 -22.80 10.24 -17.24
CA LEU A 391 -23.70 10.73 -18.27
C LEU A 391 -22.91 10.92 -19.56
N ILE A 392 -23.06 10.03 -20.52
CA ILE A 392 -22.35 10.07 -21.80
C ILE A 392 -23.22 10.64 -22.90
N VAL A 393 -22.56 11.21 -23.93
CA VAL A 393 -23.21 11.68 -25.17
C VAL A 393 -23.03 10.62 -26.25
N LYS A 394 -24.15 10.05 -26.72
CA LYS A 394 -24.14 9.11 -27.85
C LYS A 394 -25.01 9.66 -28.96
N GLY A 395 -24.37 10.19 -30.00
CA GLY A 395 -25.10 10.98 -31.05
C GLY A 395 -25.66 12.28 -30.46
N ASN A 396 -26.97 12.46 -30.44
CA ASN A 396 -27.65 13.64 -29.87
C ASN A 396 -28.40 13.35 -28.55
N GLN A 397 -28.12 12.19 -27.90
CA GLN A 397 -28.82 11.79 -26.68
C GLN A 397 -27.87 11.71 -25.53
N GLU A 398 -28.29 12.20 -24.37
CA GLU A 398 -27.62 11.99 -23.09
C GLU A 398 -28.08 10.65 -22.49
N ILE A 399 -27.15 9.74 -22.22
CA ILE A 399 -27.44 8.42 -21.69
C ILE A 399 -26.63 8.22 -20.39
N GLU A 400 -27.31 7.87 -19.32
CA GLU A 400 -26.66 7.52 -18.07
C GLU A 400 -26.26 6.04 -18.11
N ILE A 401 -24.98 5.75 -17.94
CA ILE A 401 -24.43 4.40 -17.92
C ILE A 401 -23.66 4.13 -16.62
N PRO A 402 -23.52 2.87 -16.18
CA PRO A 402 -22.60 2.50 -15.11
C PRO A 402 -21.17 2.91 -15.45
N ILE A 403 -20.41 3.36 -14.44
CA ILE A 403 -19.04 3.84 -14.64
C ILE A 403 -18.12 2.75 -15.23
N ASP A 404 -18.39 1.49 -14.93
CA ASP A 404 -17.63 0.34 -15.44
C ASP A 404 -17.84 0.10 -16.95
N GLU A 405 -18.81 0.78 -17.56
CA GLU A 405 -19.13 0.67 -18.99
C GLU A 405 -18.60 1.86 -19.81
N VAL A 406 -17.98 2.86 -19.14
CA VAL A 406 -17.34 3.99 -19.82
C VAL A 406 -16.07 3.51 -20.54
N GLU A 407 -15.93 3.90 -21.82
CA GLU A 407 -14.79 3.57 -22.67
C GLU A 407 -13.94 4.82 -22.96
N VAL A 408 -12.65 4.58 -23.27
CA VAL A 408 -11.77 5.66 -23.71
C VAL A 408 -12.30 6.28 -24.99
N GLY A 409 -12.40 7.61 -25.00
CA GLY A 409 -12.95 8.38 -26.14
C GLY A 409 -14.42 8.80 -25.96
N ASP A 410 -15.13 8.27 -24.95
CA ASP A 410 -16.50 8.70 -24.65
C ASP A 410 -16.53 10.17 -24.26
N ILE A 411 -17.55 10.90 -24.75
CA ILE A 411 -17.80 12.27 -24.34
C ILE A 411 -18.77 12.27 -23.15
N ILE A 412 -18.34 12.81 -22.04
CA ILE A 412 -19.05 12.80 -20.76
C ILE A 412 -19.48 14.21 -20.38
N ILE A 413 -20.73 14.36 -19.94
CA ILE A 413 -21.26 15.61 -19.42
C ILE A 413 -21.20 15.60 -17.90
N VAL A 414 -20.65 16.68 -17.31
CA VAL A 414 -20.65 16.89 -15.86
C VAL A 414 -21.34 18.21 -15.54
N LYS A 415 -22.44 18.10 -14.80
CA LYS A 415 -23.24 19.23 -14.34
C LYS A 415 -22.67 19.82 -13.03
N PRO A 416 -22.95 21.09 -12.71
CA PRO A 416 -22.55 21.68 -11.44
C PRO A 416 -22.98 20.84 -10.24
N GLY A 417 -22.08 20.68 -9.25
CA GLY A 417 -22.28 19.85 -8.06
C GLY A 417 -22.08 18.36 -8.28
N SER A 418 -21.89 17.90 -9.53
CA SER A 418 -21.64 16.51 -9.84
C SER A 418 -20.17 16.17 -9.75
N LYS A 419 -19.86 14.90 -9.42
CA LYS A 419 -18.50 14.36 -9.45
C LYS A 419 -18.10 14.00 -10.86
N ILE A 420 -16.85 14.23 -11.22
CA ILE A 420 -16.23 13.78 -12.46
C ILE A 420 -16.03 12.27 -12.38
N PRO A 421 -16.57 11.47 -13.34
CA PRO A 421 -16.55 10.00 -13.20
C PRO A 421 -15.20 9.35 -13.50
N VAL A 422 -14.48 9.82 -14.52
CA VAL A 422 -13.19 9.27 -14.99
C VAL A 422 -12.26 10.40 -15.38
N ASP A 423 -10.98 10.12 -15.66
CA ASP A 423 -10.03 11.14 -16.07
C ASP A 423 -10.17 11.45 -17.57
N GLY A 424 -9.93 12.70 -17.95
CA GLY A 424 -10.03 13.10 -19.36
C GLY A 424 -9.70 14.57 -19.60
N VAL A 425 -9.98 15.05 -20.82
CA VAL A 425 -9.67 16.40 -21.28
C VAL A 425 -10.96 17.14 -21.63
N VAL A 426 -11.11 18.36 -21.17
CA VAL A 426 -12.27 19.22 -21.46
C VAL A 426 -12.31 19.55 -22.95
N VAL A 427 -13.45 19.27 -23.61
CA VAL A 427 -13.65 19.55 -25.02
C VAL A 427 -14.64 20.69 -25.25
N GLU A 428 -15.51 20.97 -24.28
CA GLU A 428 -16.51 22.04 -24.36
C GLU A 428 -16.86 22.54 -22.95
N GLY A 429 -16.99 23.85 -22.79
CA GLY A 429 -17.39 24.48 -21.55
C GLY A 429 -16.20 25.01 -20.75
N HIS A 430 -16.53 25.63 -19.62
CA HIS A 430 -15.61 26.25 -18.68
C HIS A 430 -16.20 26.09 -17.28
N THR A 431 -15.37 25.77 -16.29
CA THR A 431 -15.79 25.58 -14.91
C THR A 431 -14.65 25.71 -13.93
N SER A 432 -14.97 25.77 -12.63
CA SER A 432 -14.00 25.51 -11.55
C SER A 432 -14.27 24.14 -10.92
N VAL A 433 -13.21 23.38 -10.69
CA VAL A 433 -13.26 22.01 -10.18
C VAL A 433 -12.58 21.95 -8.80
N ASP A 434 -13.28 21.39 -7.84
CA ASP A 434 -12.74 21.12 -6.50
C ASP A 434 -12.03 19.76 -6.50
N GLU A 435 -10.72 19.82 -6.48
CA GLU A 435 -9.83 18.64 -6.44
C GLU A 435 -9.35 18.33 -5.02
N SER A 436 -9.92 19.00 -3.99
CA SER A 436 -9.47 18.89 -2.58
C SER A 436 -9.45 17.48 -2.02
N MET A 437 -10.32 16.61 -2.52
CA MET A 437 -10.40 15.22 -2.11
C MET A 437 -9.20 14.36 -2.57
N LEU A 438 -8.51 14.80 -3.63
CA LEU A 438 -7.32 14.14 -4.18
C LEU A 438 -6.04 14.88 -3.79
N THR A 439 -6.03 16.20 -3.99
CA THR A 439 -4.87 17.05 -3.73
C THR A 439 -4.82 17.57 -2.29
N GLY A 440 -5.98 17.68 -1.61
CA GLY A 440 -6.11 18.31 -0.30
C GLY A 440 -6.06 19.85 -0.35
N GLU A 441 -6.17 20.47 -1.55
CA GLU A 441 -6.25 21.91 -1.71
C GLU A 441 -7.70 22.37 -1.74
N SER A 442 -8.04 23.33 -0.89
CA SER A 442 -9.43 23.79 -0.74
C SER A 442 -9.87 24.78 -1.81
N ILE A 443 -8.95 25.33 -2.60
CA ILE A 443 -9.25 26.32 -3.63
C ILE A 443 -9.60 25.59 -4.93
N PRO A 444 -10.82 25.79 -5.51
CA PRO A 444 -11.17 25.19 -6.79
C PRO A 444 -10.27 25.69 -7.93
N VAL A 445 -9.88 24.78 -8.81
CA VAL A 445 -9.03 25.05 -9.96
C VAL A 445 -9.90 25.35 -11.19
N GLU A 446 -9.64 26.42 -11.89
CA GLU A 446 -10.31 26.73 -13.16
C GLU A 446 -9.89 25.75 -14.26
N LYS A 447 -10.88 25.28 -15.04
CA LYS A 447 -10.71 24.34 -16.15
C LYS A 447 -11.37 24.89 -17.39
N ASN A 448 -10.56 25.04 -18.42
CA ASN A 448 -10.96 25.49 -19.76
C ASN A 448 -10.84 24.37 -20.78
N VAL A 449 -11.25 24.60 -22.01
CA VAL A 449 -11.12 23.64 -23.10
C VAL A 449 -9.62 23.33 -23.32
N GLY A 450 -9.29 22.05 -23.33
CA GLY A 450 -7.93 21.54 -23.41
C GLY A 450 -7.31 21.17 -22.07
N ASP A 451 -7.91 21.56 -20.94
CA ASP A 451 -7.40 21.23 -19.61
C ASP A 451 -7.79 19.82 -19.17
N ASN A 452 -6.91 19.19 -18.39
CA ASN A 452 -7.15 17.88 -17.79
C ASN A 452 -8.13 17.97 -16.62
N VAL A 453 -9.02 17.00 -16.51
CA VAL A 453 -9.91 16.78 -15.37
C VAL A 453 -9.71 15.40 -14.79
N THR A 454 -9.74 15.31 -13.46
CA THR A 454 -9.46 14.09 -12.73
C THR A 454 -10.74 13.52 -12.12
N GLY A 455 -10.92 12.20 -12.22
CA GLY A 455 -12.04 11.48 -11.64
C GLY A 455 -12.13 11.68 -10.11
N ALA A 456 -13.36 11.65 -9.60
CA ALA A 456 -13.72 11.93 -8.20
C ALA A 456 -13.70 13.42 -7.77
N SER A 457 -13.12 14.33 -8.55
CA SER A 457 -13.21 15.78 -8.32
C SER A 457 -14.65 16.27 -8.48
N ILE A 458 -14.99 17.40 -7.86
CA ILE A 458 -16.35 17.96 -7.88
C ILE A 458 -16.40 19.18 -8.78
N ASN A 459 -17.26 19.13 -9.80
CA ASN A 459 -17.54 20.28 -10.64
C ASN A 459 -18.37 21.32 -9.87
N LYS A 460 -17.95 22.60 -9.83
CA LYS A 460 -18.60 23.64 -9.00
C LYS A 460 -19.63 24.48 -9.79
N ASN A 461 -19.24 25.07 -10.90
CA ASN A 461 -20.01 26.21 -11.47
C ASN A 461 -20.62 25.91 -12.85
N GLY A 462 -19.81 25.55 -13.84
CA GLY A 462 -20.23 25.39 -15.23
C GLY A 462 -20.64 23.97 -15.59
N VAL A 463 -21.26 23.82 -16.75
CA VAL A 463 -21.43 22.50 -17.37
C VAL A 463 -20.24 22.28 -18.30
N ILE A 464 -19.55 21.17 -18.16
CA ILE A 464 -18.44 20.79 -19.03
C ILE A 464 -18.77 19.49 -19.78
N LYS A 465 -18.25 19.39 -20.99
CA LYS A 465 -18.12 18.12 -21.71
C LYS A 465 -16.63 17.81 -21.80
N PHE A 466 -16.25 16.61 -21.43
CA PHE A 466 -14.88 16.16 -21.54
C PHE A 466 -14.80 14.79 -22.20
N ARG A 467 -13.67 14.51 -22.85
CA ARG A 467 -13.40 13.22 -23.46
C ARG A 467 -12.65 12.35 -22.45
N ALA A 468 -13.17 11.14 -22.22
CA ALA A 468 -12.51 10.16 -21.35
C ALA A 468 -11.17 9.71 -21.97
N GLU A 469 -10.08 9.78 -21.20
CA GLU A 469 -8.74 9.33 -21.61
C GLU A 469 -8.26 8.14 -20.77
N LYS A 470 -8.54 8.13 -19.45
CA LYS A 470 -8.23 7.01 -18.57
C LYS A 470 -9.51 6.54 -17.89
N VAL A 471 -9.76 5.23 -17.95
CA VAL A 471 -10.98 4.61 -17.41
C VAL A 471 -10.67 3.40 -16.55
N GLY A 472 -11.57 3.00 -15.67
CA GLY A 472 -11.42 1.80 -14.83
C GLY A 472 -10.18 1.84 -13.94
N SER A 473 -9.29 0.83 -14.07
CA SER A 473 -8.05 0.69 -13.28
C SER A 473 -6.99 1.76 -13.58
N ASP A 474 -7.10 2.43 -14.72
CA ASP A 474 -6.08 3.36 -15.20
C ASP A 474 -6.32 4.80 -14.73
N THR A 475 -7.48 5.06 -14.09
CA THR A 475 -7.77 6.37 -13.49
C THR A 475 -6.82 6.67 -12.33
N VAL A 476 -6.48 7.95 -12.13
CA VAL A 476 -5.63 8.42 -11.02
C VAL A 476 -6.17 7.95 -9.67
N LEU A 477 -7.49 8.04 -9.44
CA LEU A 477 -8.10 7.55 -8.21
C LEU A 477 -7.90 6.03 -8.03
N ALA A 478 -8.07 5.22 -9.08
CA ALA A 478 -7.86 3.77 -9.00
C ALA A 478 -6.39 3.44 -8.72
N GLN A 479 -5.45 4.16 -9.30
CA GLN A 479 -4.02 4.02 -9.03
C GLN A 479 -3.67 4.42 -7.58
N ILE A 480 -4.25 5.51 -7.05
CA ILE A 480 -4.09 5.91 -5.64
C ILE A 480 -4.60 4.81 -4.72
N ILE A 481 -5.80 4.28 -4.96
CA ILE A 481 -6.38 3.18 -4.17
C ILE A 481 -5.44 1.98 -4.19
N LYS A 482 -4.96 1.58 -5.36
CA LYS A 482 -4.03 0.46 -5.54
C LYS A 482 -2.72 0.69 -4.78
N LEU A 483 -2.12 1.88 -4.86
CA LEU A 483 -0.91 2.21 -4.11
C LEU A 483 -1.11 2.06 -2.60
N VAL A 484 -2.25 2.53 -2.07
CA VAL A 484 -2.56 2.40 -0.63
C VAL A 484 -2.83 0.94 -0.25
N GLU A 485 -3.45 0.14 -1.12
CA GLU A 485 -3.63 -1.29 -0.91
C GLU A 485 -2.29 -2.04 -0.93
N ASP A 486 -1.42 -1.75 -1.90
CA ASP A 486 -0.08 -2.35 -2.02
C ASP A 486 0.79 -2.00 -0.81
N ALA A 487 0.70 -0.75 -0.31
CA ALA A 487 1.38 -0.34 0.91
C ALA A 487 0.97 -1.17 2.14
N GLN A 488 -0.27 -1.60 2.19
CA GLN A 488 -0.79 -2.46 3.26
C GLN A 488 -0.45 -3.94 3.04
N GLY A 489 -0.25 -4.35 1.79
CA GLY A 489 0.07 -5.73 1.39
C GLY A 489 1.51 -6.13 1.70
N LYS A 490 2.48 -5.26 1.46
CA LYS A 490 3.90 -5.53 1.70
C LYS A 490 4.27 -5.35 3.16
N LYS A 491 4.93 -6.36 3.74
CA LYS A 491 5.36 -6.32 5.15
C LYS A 491 6.57 -5.42 5.34
N ALA A 492 6.47 -4.53 6.31
CA ALA A 492 7.61 -3.78 6.84
C ALA A 492 8.62 -4.71 7.56
N PRO A 493 9.93 -4.40 7.54
CA PRO A 493 10.95 -5.19 8.21
C PRO A 493 10.69 -5.43 9.71
N ILE A 494 10.18 -4.44 10.43
CA ILE A 494 9.81 -4.57 11.84
C ILE A 494 8.67 -5.58 12.06
N ALA A 495 7.74 -5.71 11.10
CA ALA A 495 6.68 -6.71 11.15
C ALA A 495 7.25 -8.12 10.95
N ALA A 496 8.19 -8.28 10.02
CA ALA A 496 8.86 -9.56 9.78
C ALA A 496 9.67 -10.03 11.01
N LEU A 497 10.30 -9.09 11.73
CA LEU A 497 10.98 -9.37 13.00
C LEU A 497 9.99 -9.84 14.07
N ALA A 498 8.88 -9.11 14.26
CA ALA A 498 7.84 -9.48 15.23
C ALA A 498 7.26 -10.88 14.95
N ASP A 499 7.03 -11.22 13.68
CA ASP A 499 6.56 -12.54 13.28
C ASP A 499 7.59 -13.64 13.55
N THR A 500 8.87 -13.35 13.34
CA THR A 500 9.96 -14.28 13.64
C THR A 500 10.01 -14.60 15.13
N VAL A 501 9.94 -13.55 15.97
CA VAL A 501 9.86 -13.72 17.43
C VAL A 501 8.63 -14.53 17.83
N SER A 502 7.46 -14.22 17.25
CA SER A 502 6.22 -14.96 17.51
C SER A 502 6.33 -16.46 17.19
N GLY A 503 7.06 -16.82 16.12
CA GLY A 503 7.24 -18.20 15.70
C GLY A 503 8.04 -19.06 16.70
N TYR A 504 8.98 -18.46 17.45
CA TYR A 504 9.72 -19.14 18.52
C TYR A 504 9.01 -19.05 19.87
N PHE A 505 8.22 -18.02 20.08
CA PHE A 505 7.58 -17.74 21.37
C PHE A 505 6.62 -18.84 21.81
N VAL A 506 5.70 -19.28 20.96
CA VAL A 506 4.70 -20.28 21.33
C VAL A 506 5.31 -21.63 21.71
N PRO A 507 6.23 -22.25 20.95
CA PRO A 507 6.95 -23.45 21.40
C PRO A 507 7.68 -23.26 22.73
N THR A 508 8.36 -22.12 22.93
CA THR A 508 9.08 -21.81 24.16
C THR A 508 8.14 -21.74 25.36
N VAL A 509 6.99 -21.13 25.20
CA VAL A 509 5.97 -21.06 26.26
C VAL A 509 5.43 -22.43 26.64
N ILE A 510 5.19 -23.31 25.68
CA ILE A 510 4.75 -24.69 25.96
C ILE A 510 5.83 -25.40 26.82
N ILE A 511 7.11 -25.20 26.50
CA ILE A 511 8.21 -25.76 27.27
C ILE A 511 8.22 -25.16 28.68
N ILE A 512 8.09 -23.82 28.81
CA ILE A 512 8.05 -23.16 30.12
C ILE A 512 6.89 -23.71 30.98
N ALA A 513 5.70 -23.85 30.39
CA ALA A 513 4.55 -24.39 31.09
C ALA A 513 4.79 -25.81 31.61
N LEU A 514 5.35 -26.68 30.74
CA LEU A 514 5.70 -28.06 31.12
C LEU A 514 6.81 -28.10 32.20
N VAL A 515 7.86 -27.30 32.04
CA VAL A 515 8.97 -27.25 33.02
C VAL A 515 8.46 -26.73 34.35
N SER A 516 7.69 -25.62 34.37
CA SER A 516 7.13 -25.06 35.59
C SER A 516 6.21 -26.06 36.31
N ALA A 517 5.31 -26.70 35.54
CA ALA A 517 4.44 -27.72 36.05
C ALA A 517 5.23 -28.90 36.70
N THR A 518 6.25 -29.41 35.98
CA THR A 518 7.11 -30.50 36.45
C THR A 518 7.89 -30.11 37.68
N LEU A 519 8.45 -28.91 37.76
CA LEU A 519 9.21 -28.43 38.93
C LEU A 519 8.31 -28.34 40.16
N TRP A 520 7.11 -27.79 40.04
CA TRP A 520 6.17 -27.72 41.18
C TRP A 520 5.66 -29.11 41.62
N PHE A 521 5.53 -30.06 40.68
CA PHE A 521 5.12 -31.42 40.98
C PHE A 521 6.23 -32.18 41.74
N ILE A 522 7.48 -32.16 41.20
CA ILE A 522 8.61 -32.95 41.74
C ILE A 522 9.27 -32.26 42.92
N VAL A 523 9.67 -30.99 42.75
CA VAL A 523 10.46 -30.24 43.74
C VAL A 523 9.57 -29.53 44.76
N GLY A 524 8.48 -28.93 44.28
CA GLY A 524 7.50 -28.24 45.13
C GLY A 524 6.58 -29.18 45.89
N ASN A 525 6.58 -30.47 45.54
CA ASN A 525 5.69 -31.50 46.11
C ASN A 525 4.22 -31.09 46.21
N LYS A 526 3.73 -30.42 45.14
CA LYS A 526 2.40 -29.92 45.06
C LYS A 526 1.48 -30.93 44.36
N ASP A 527 0.20 -30.88 44.69
CA ASP A 527 -0.81 -31.74 44.11
C ASP A 527 -1.07 -31.39 42.61
N LEU A 528 -1.70 -32.30 41.90
CA LEU A 528 -1.99 -32.16 40.49
C LEU A 528 -2.85 -30.92 40.18
N GLU A 529 -3.68 -30.51 41.09
CA GLU A 529 -4.55 -29.34 40.98
C GLU A 529 -3.74 -28.06 40.89
N PHE A 530 -2.82 -27.87 41.83
CA PHE A 530 -1.89 -26.73 41.83
C PHE A 530 -1.06 -26.67 40.55
N VAL A 531 -0.52 -27.82 40.15
CA VAL A 531 0.29 -27.97 38.96
C VAL A 531 -0.48 -27.60 37.66
N LEU A 532 -1.72 -28.06 37.57
CA LEU A 532 -2.61 -27.74 36.46
C LEU A 532 -2.97 -26.24 36.39
N THR A 533 -3.21 -25.62 37.55
CA THR A 533 -3.44 -24.17 37.61
C THR A 533 -2.26 -23.39 37.02
N ILE A 534 -1.02 -23.73 37.39
CA ILE A 534 0.19 -23.13 36.84
C ILE A 534 0.28 -23.38 35.31
N PHE A 535 0.12 -24.67 34.93
CA PHE A 535 0.23 -25.05 33.51
C PHE A 535 -0.76 -24.28 32.64
N ILE A 536 -2.04 -24.24 33.04
CA ILE A 536 -3.08 -23.52 32.29
C ILE A 536 -2.81 -22.00 32.32
N SER A 537 -2.47 -21.42 33.48
CA SER A 537 -2.20 -19.99 33.61
C SER A 537 -1.06 -19.53 32.72
N VAL A 538 0.05 -20.28 32.67
CA VAL A 538 1.20 -19.98 31.79
C VAL A 538 0.80 -20.04 30.30
N LEU A 539 0.05 -21.06 29.88
CA LEU A 539 -0.39 -21.17 28.50
C LEU A 539 -1.33 -20.03 28.09
N VAL A 540 -2.22 -19.64 28.99
CA VAL A 540 -3.23 -18.60 28.69
C VAL A 540 -2.60 -17.21 28.68
N ILE A 541 -1.80 -16.82 29.70
CA ILE A 541 -1.18 -15.50 29.80
C ILE A 541 -0.20 -15.23 28.67
N ALA A 542 0.41 -16.27 28.15
CA ALA A 542 1.41 -16.17 27.11
C ALA A 542 0.85 -16.07 25.68
N CYS A 543 -0.43 -15.87 25.51
CA CYS A 543 -1.01 -15.68 24.18
C CYS A 543 -0.44 -14.41 23.50
N PRO A 544 0.26 -14.49 22.36
CA PRO A 544 0.79 -13.34 21.66
C PRO A 544 -0.28 -12.64 20.77
N CYS A 545 -1.52 -12.52 21.29
CA CYS A 545 -2.67 -12.05 20.51
C CYS A 545 -2.45 -10.64 19.94
N ALA A 546 -1.91 -9.72 20.74
CA ALA A 546 -1.69 -8.32 20.35
C ALA A 546 -0.51 -8.14 19.40
N LEU A 547 0.47 -9.05 19.41
CA LEU A 547 1.72 -8.92 18.64
C LEU A 547 1.46 -8.93 17.13
N GLY A 548 0.55 -9.80 16.65
CA GLY A 548 0.17 -9.88 15.24
C GLY A 548 -0.55 -8.64 14.72
N LEU A 549 -1.03 -7.75 15.61
CA LEU A 549 -1.74 -6.52 15.27
C LEU A 549 -0.90 -5.26 15.41
N ALA A 550 0.15 -5.32 16.23
CA ALA A 550 0.93 -4.15 16.64
C ALA A 550 1.46 -3.33 15.46
N THR A 551 2.04 -3.97 14.47
CA THR A 551 2.63 -3.32 13.29
C THR A 551 1.61 -3.09 12.16
N PRO A 552 0.84 -4.10 11.69
CA PRO A 552 -0.05 -3.90 10.54
C PRO A 552 -1.12 -2.84 10.77
N THR A 553 -1.65 -2.75 11.99
CA THR A 553 -2.69 -1.76 12.30
C THR A 553 -2.14 -0.34 12.26
N ALA A 554 -0.94 -0.11 12.80
CA ALA A 554 -0.31 1.22 12.77
C ALA A 554 0.08 1.64 11.34
N ILE A 555 0.63 0.71 10.53
CA ILE A 555 0.94 0.96 9.11
C ILE A 555 -0.33 1.32 8.35
N MET A 556 -1.41 0.55 8.53
CA MET A 556 -2.69 0.79 7.85
C MET A 556 -3.27 2.17 8.17
N VAL A 557 -3.21 2.59 9.45
CA VAL A 557 -3.68 3.92 9.85
C VAL A 557 -2.72 5.01 9.35
N GLY A 558 -1.39 4.77 9.43
CA GLY A 558 -0.38 5.71 8.96
C GLY A 558 -0.45 5.96 7.45
N THR A 559 -0.47 4.91 6.63
CA THR A 559 -0.60 5.03 5.17
C THR A 559 -1.92 5.68 4.77
N GLY A 560 -3.02 5.30 5.43
CA GLY A 560 -4.32 5.92 5.21
C GLY A 560 -4.31 7.41 5.56
N LYS A 561 -3.65 7.79 6.65
CA LYS A 561 -3.52 9.21 7.04
C LYS A 561 -2.58 9.97 6.11
N GLY A 562 -1.54 9.32 5.59
CA GLY A 562 -0.70 9.85 4.51
C GLY A 562 -1.54 10.19 3.29
N ALA A 563 -2.32 9.24 2.79
CA ALA A 563 -3.18 9.43 1.63
C ALA A 563 -4.21 10.58 1.82
N GLU A 564 -4.82 10.69 3.01
CA GLU A 564 -5.71 11.84 3.35
C GLU A 564 -4.99 13.21 3.26
N ASN A 565 -3.67 13.23 3.41
CA ASN A 565 -2.84 14.44 3.32
C ASN A 565 -2.16 14.59 1.95
N GLY A 566 -2.50 13.77 0.94
CA GLY A 566 -1.86 13.79 -0.37
C GLY A 566 -0.47 13.17 -0.41
N ILE A 567 -0.10 12.38 0.61
CA ILE A 567 1.18 11.67 0.72
C ILE A 567 0.91 10.18 0.47
N LEU A 568 1.25 9.70 -0.72
CA LEU A 568 1.06 8.31 -1.10
C LEU A 568 2.32 7.50 -0.82
N ILE A 569 2.21 6.48 0.01
CA ILE A 569 3.33 5.63 0.43
C ILE A 569 3.16 4.27 -0.22
N LYS A 570 4.12 3.79 -0.99
CA LYS A 570 4.02 2.55 -1.77
C LYS A 570 4.19 1.26 -0.96
N SER A 571 4.82 1.33 0.21
CA SER A 571 5.06 0.13 1.01
C SER A 571 5.19 0.44 2.49
N GLY A 572 4.88 -0.56 3.33
CA GLY A 572 5.16 -0.47 4.76
C GLY A 572 6.65 -0.32 5.06
N GLU A 573 7.52 -0.80 4.17
CA GLU A 573 8.97 -0.63 4.23
C GLU A 573 9.36 0.83 4.01
N ALA A 574 8.84 1.48 2.98
CA ALA A 574 9.08 2.90 2.74
C ALA A 574 8.64 3.76 3.94
N LEU A 575 7.45 3.46 4.52
CA LEU A 575 7.00 4.12 5.73
C LEU A 575 7.93 3.85 6.93
N GLU A 576 8.51 2.65 7.04
CA GLU A 576 9.48 2.34 8.09
C GLU A 576 10.82 3.03 7.86
N LEU A 577 11.32 3.05 6.63
CA LEU A 577 12.65 3.56 6.33
C LEU A 577 12.74 5.08 6.35
N ALA A 578 11.66 5.77 5.96
CA ALA A 578 11.65 7.24 5.89
C ALA A 578 12.00 7.92 7.24
N HIS A 579 11.76 7.26 8.39
CA HIS A 579 12.17 7.83 9.69
C HIS A 579 13.68 7.80 9.94
N LYS A 580 14.45 7.05 9.15
CA LYS A 580 15.91 6.94 9.28
C LYS A 580 16.65 7.98 8.47
N VAL A 581 15.96 8.70 7.60
CA VAL A 581 16.57 9.71 6.73
C VAL A 581 17.32 10.75 7.56
N ASP A 582 18.60 10.90 7.28
CA ASP A 582 19.48 11.90 7.88
C ASP A 582 19.93 12.96 6.87
N THR A 583 19.76 12.68 5.58
CA THR A 583 20.12 13.59 4.48
C THR A 583 19.05 13.57 3.39
N VAL A 584 18.53 14.72 3.03
CA VAL A 584 17.58 14.88 1.90
C VAL A 584 18.28 15.58 0.76
N ILE A 585 18.26 14.99 -0.41
CA ILE A 585 18.75 15.58 -1.66
C ILE A 585 17.54 16.08 -2.45
N PHE A 586 17.53 17.34 -2.79
CA PHE A 586 16.54 17.92 -3.69
C PHE A 586 17.13 18.11 -5.10
N ASP A 587 16.38 17.76 -6.12
CA ASP A 587 16.59 18.35 -7.42
C ASP A 587 16.25 19.85 -7.36
N LYS A 588 16.86 20.66 -8.22
CA LYS A 588 16.56 22.09 -8.26
C LYS A 588 15.28 22.36 -9.04
N THR A 589 15.29 21.98 -10.32
CA THR A 589 14.30 22.41 -11.32
C THR A 589 12.96 21.70 -11.14
N GLY A 590 11.86 22.46 -11.00
CA GLY A 590 10.53 21.89 -10.77
C GLY A 590 10.31 21.35 -9.35
N THR A 591 11.40 21.23 -8.55
CA THR A 591 11.35 20.75 -7.16
C THR A 591 11.51 21.92 -6.18
N ILE A 592 12.69 22.49 -6.03
CA ILE A 592 12.92 23.70 -5.20
C ILE A 592 12.32 24.92 -5.87
N THR A 593 12.39 24.97 -7.20
CA THR A 593 11.91 26.06 -8.06
C THR A 593 10.63 25.63 -8.78
N GLU A 594 9.93 26.59 -9.38
CA GLU A 594 8.68 26.34 -10.12
C GLU A 594 8.89 25.51 -11.40
N GLY A 595 10.13 25.45 -11.92
CA GLY A 595 10.47 24.78 -13.17
C GLY A 595 9.99 25.50 -14.42
N LYS A 596 9.49 26.72 -14.24
CA LYS A 596 9.02 27.60 -15.30
C LYS A 596 9.75 28.93 -15.18
N PRO A 597 10.66 29.24 -16.11
CA PRO A 597 11.32 30.53 -16.12
C PRO A 597 10.31 31.68 -16.19
N THR A 598 10.58 32.76 -15.46
CA THR A 598 9.78 33.99 -15.47
C THR A 598 10.67 35.21 -15.63
N VAL A 599 10.16 36.27 -16.23
CA VAL A 599 10.84 37.56 -16.29
C VAL A 599 10.88 38.17 -14.89
N THR A 600 12.09 38.43 -14.38
CA THR A 600 12.28 38.95 -13.02
C THR A 600 12.75 40.41 -12.97
N ASP A 601 13.52 40.86 -13.98
CA ASP A 601 14.02 42.21 -14.04
C ASP A 601 14.09 42.69 -15.49
N ILE A 602 13.84 43.95 -15.66
CA ILE A 602 13.95 44.64 -16.92
C ILE A 602 14.78 45.91 -16.68
N ILE A 603 15.87 46.05 -17.39
CA ILE A 603 16.78 47.17 -17.23
C ILE A 603 16.99 47.79 -18.61
N THR A 604 16.55 49.02 -18.78
CA THR A 604 16.70 49.78 -20.04
C THR A 604 17.89 50.73 -20.02
N THR A 605 18.38 51.10 -21.21
CA THR A 605 19.25 52.26 -21.36
C THR A 605 18.43 53.54 -21.21
N ASN A 606 19.08 54.67 -20.83
CA ASN A 606 18.40 55.93 -20.52
C ASN A 606 17.53 56.51 -21.65
N ASP A 607 17.67 55.99 -22.89
CA ASP A 607 17.01 56.52 -24.10
C ASP A 607 15.83 55.68 -24.56
N ILE A 608 15.53 54.57 -23.86
CA ILE A 608 14.48 53.61 -24.31
C ILE A 608 13.44 53.40 -23.21
N ASP A 609 12.18 53.58 -23.59
CA ASP A 609 11.04 53.29 -22.71
C ASP A 609 10.93 51.77 -22.45
N GLU A 610 10.77 51.40 -21.19
CA GLU A 610 10.68 49.99 -20.73
C GLU A 610 9.57 49.23 -21.44
N ARG A 611 8.39 49.83 -21.57
CA ARG A 611 7.24 49.20 -22.24
C ARG A 611 7.50 48.96 -23.72
N TYR A 612 8.22 49.84 -24.38
CA TYR A 612 8.63 49.68 -25.78
C TYR A 612 9.69 48.58 -25.93
N LEU A 613 10.66 48.49 -25.02
CA LEU A 613 11.65 47.41 -25.01
C LEU A 613 10.98 46.04 -24.87
N ILE A 614 10.06 45.90 -23.91
CA ILE A 614 9.34 44.67 -23.67
C ILE A 614 8.46 44.32 -24.88
N GLN A 615 7.77 45.31 -25.49
CA GLN A 615 6.95 45.07 -26.67
C GLN A 615 7.76 44.47 -27.82
N LEU A 616 8.99 44.96 -28.04
CA LEU A 616 9.88 44.40 -29.05
C LEU A 616 10.33 43.00 -28.68
N ALA A 617 10.72 42.77 -27.42
CA ALA A 617 11.16 41.45 -26.95
C ALA A 617 10.07 40.39 -27.06
N VAL A 618 8.87 40.70 -26.59
CA VAL A 618 7.70 39.80 -26.64
C VAL A 618 7.34 39.47 -28.10
N SER A 619 7.39 40.50 -28.98
CA SER A 619 7.09 40.28 -30.39
C SER A 619 8.16 39.44 -31.09
N ALA A 620 9.46 39.66 -30.75
CA ALA A 620 10.58 38.91 -31.29
C ALA A 620 10.55 37.42 -30.87
N GLU A 621 10.23 37.11 -29.62
CA GLU A 621 10.22 35.76 -29.08
C GLU A 621 8.93 34.98 -29.38
N LYS A 622 7.91 35.61 -29.96
CA LYS A 622 6.62 34.94 -30.28
C LYS A 622 6.77 33.66 -31.14
N ASN A 623 7.79 33.64 -31.99
CA ASN A 623 8.06 32.51 -32.87
C ASN A 623 9.23 31.64 -32.38
N SER A 624 9.69 31.87 -31.15
CA SER A 624 10.77 31.10 -30.52
C SER A 624 10.21 29.92 -29.71
N GLU A 625 10.81 28.75 -29.84
CA GLU A 625 10.50 27.56 -29.04
C GLU A 625 11.42 27.43 -27.81
N HIS A 626 12.21 28.47 -27.51
CA HIS A 626 13.15 28.45 -26.41
C HIS A 626 12.44 28.79 -25.07
N PRO A 627 12.65 28.02 -23.97
CA PRO A 627 11.96 28.27 -22.69
C PRO A 627 12.11 29.70 -22.14
N LEU A 628 13.25 30.37 -22.38
CA LEU A 628 13.46 31.75 -21.99
C LEU A 628 12.60 32.70 -22.83
N GLY A 629 12.40 32.41 -24.12
CA GLY A 629 11.52 33.15 -25.00
C GLY A 629 10.05 32.99 -24.60
N GLU A 630 9.62 31.79 -24.29
CA GLU A 630 8.27 31.52 -23.77
C GLU A 630 7.97 32.34 -22.51
N ALA A 631 8.97 32.46 -21.59
CA ALA A 631 8.83 33.25 -20.38
C ALA A 631 8.60 34.76 -20.70
N ILE A 632 9.29 35.28 -21.70
CA ILE A 632 9.13 36.69 -22.16
C ILE A 632 7.77 36.90 -22.81
N VAL A 633 7.33 35.95 -23.67
CA VAL A 633 6.00 35.99 -24.31
C VAL A 633 4.89 35.96 -23.27
N LYS A 634 4.97 35.05 -22.31
CA LYS A 634 4.01 34.90 -21.22
C LYS A 634 3.92 36.18 -20.38
N TYR A 635 5.07 36.78 -20.03
CA TYR A 635 5.12 38.06 -19.32
C TYR A 635 4.36 39.13 -20.10
N GLY A 636 4.51 39.18 -21.44
CA GLY A 636 3.80 40.12 -22.31
C GLY A 636 2.31 39.91 -22.30
N GLU A 637 1.84 38.66 -22.35
CA GLU A 637 0.41 38.31 -22.28
C GLU A 637 -0.19 38.73 -20.94
N GLU A 638 0.46 38.41 -19.82
CA GLU A 638 -0.01 38.75 -18.47
C GLU A 638 -0.10 40.25 -18.23
N ASN A 639 0.79 41.04 -18.86
CA ASN A 639 0.83 42.49 -18.75
C ASN A 639 0.07 43.23 -19.89
N ASN A 640 -0.68 42.48 -20.71
CA ASN A 640 -1.46 43.02 -21.84
C ASN A 640 -0.62 43.85 -22.78
N ILE A 641 0.55 43.35 -23.18
CA ILE A 641 1.45 44.02 -24.13
C ILE A 641 1.05 43.61 -25.54
N GLU A 642 0.84 44.63 -26.39
CA GLU A 642 0.42 44.42 -27.77
C GLU A 642 1.59 43.93 -28.63
N PHE A 643 1.37 42.78 -29.34
CA PHE A 643 2.41 42.19 -30.19
C PHE A 643 2.51 42.96 -31.53
N LYS A 644 3.74 43.28 -31.93
CA LYS A 644 4.01 43.80 -33.24
C LYS A 644 4.22 42.69 -34.29
N LYS A 645 4.01 43.04 -35.56
CA LYS A 645 4.22 42.10 -36.66
C LYS A 645 5.72 41.90 -36.91
N VAL A 646 6.16 40.66 -36.88
CA VAL A 646 7.51 40.25 -37.25
C VAL A 646 7.56 40.09 -38.78
N GLU A 647 8.54 40.75 -39.39
CA GLU A 647 8.77 40.72 -40.82
C GLU A 647 9.73 39.59 -41.22
N GLU A 648 10.78 39.41 -40.47
CA GLU A 648 11.79 38.39 -40.69
C GLU A 648 12.26 37.81 -39.34
N PHE A 649 12.43 36.48 -39.23
CA PHE A 649 12.90 35.80 -38.04
C PHE A 649 14.05 34.85 -38.38
N LYS A 650 15.11 34.92 -37.61
CA LYS A 650 16.30 34.09 -37.74
C LYS A 650 16.80 33.65 -36.40
N SER A 651 16.77 32.36 -36.11
CA SER A 651 17.40 31.77 -34.94
C SER A 651 18.91 31.59 -35.16
N ILE A 652 19.72 31.97 -34.15
CA ILE A 652 21.18 31.81 -34.13
C ILE A 652 21.50 30.81 -33.00
N PRO A 653 21.73 29.52 -33.33
CA PRO A 653 21.88 28.47 -32.33
C PRO A 653 22.96 28.80 -31.27
N GLY A 654 22.60 28.69 -30.00
CA GLY A 654 23.49 28.95 -28.86
C GLY A 654 23.81 30.43 -28.59
N HIS A 655 23.18 31.38 -29.32
CA HIS A 655 23.42 32.83 -29.21
C HIS A 655 22.13 33.59 -28.93
N GLY A 656 21.04 33.32 -29.62
CA GLY A 656 19.78 34.06 -29.55
C GLY A 656 19.06 34.12 -30.88
N ILE A 657 18.33 35.23 -31.10
CA ILE A 657 17.52 35.44 -32.30
C ILE A 657 17.84 36.84 -32.94
N GLU A 658 17.66 36.92 -34.23
CA GLU A 658 17.72 38.13 -35.03
C GLU A 658 16.35 38.30 -35.74
N VAL A 659 15.70 39.42 -35.53
CA VAL A 659 14.31 39.66 -35.98
C VAL A 659 14.18 41.05 -36.58
N THR A 660 13.35 41.19 -37.60
CA THR A 660 13.01 42.52 -38.16
C THR A 660 11.59 42.89 -37.76
N ILE A 661 11.42 44.04 -37.07
CA ILE A 661 10.15 44.59 -36.61
C ILE A 661 10.14 46.07 -36.95
N ASP A 662 9.09 46.57 -37.65
CA ASP A 662 8.96 47.97 -38.09
C ASP A 662 10.22 48.49 -38.84
N SER A 663 10.79 47.65 -39.72
CA SER A 663 12.01 47.89 -40.47
C SER A 663 13.27 48.10 -39.62
N LYS A 664 13.24 47.75 -38.33
CA LYS A 664 14.37 47.76 -37.40
C LYS A 664 14.87 46.35 -37.14
N VAL A 665 16.18 46.16 -37.09
CA VAL A 665 16.81 44.91 -36.75
C VAL A 665 16.91 44.78 -35.23
N ILE A 666 16.24 43.79 -34.66
CA ILE A 666 16.25 43.48 -33.24
C ILE A 666 17.08 42.22 -33.04
N LEU A 667 18.08 42.30 -32.17
CA LEU A 667 18.82 41.14 -31.70
C LEU A 667 18.45 40.89 -30.26
N LEU A 668 18.07 39.66 -29.93
CA LEU A 668 17.79 39.27 -28.57
C LEU A 668 18.55 37.97 -28.26
N GLY A 669 19.38 37.98 -27.19
CA GLY A 669 20.20 36.83 -26.86
C GLY A 669 21.26 37.10 -25.78
N ASN A 670 22.25 36.21 -25.72
CA ASN A 670 23.28 36.24 -24.68
C ASN A 670 24.42 37.23 -25.02
N LYS A 671 25.34 37.43 -24.06
CA LYS A 671 26.53 38.31 -24.17
C LYS A 671 27.37 37.98 -25.41
N LYS A 672 27.41 36.67 -25.81
CA LYS A 672 28.21 36.27 -26.98
C LYS A 672 27.59 36.78 -28.27
N LEU A 673 26.26 36.78 -28.42
CA LEU A 673 25.60 37.39 -29.58
C LEU A 673 25.96 38.86 -29.74
N MET A 674 25.95 39.61 -28.65
CA MET A 674 26.29 41.03 -28.67
C MET A 674 27.77 41.27 -29.09
N ASN A 675 28.68 40.48 -28.56
CA ASN A 675 30.10 40.53 -28.91
C ASN A 675 30.33 40.16 -30.36
N ASP A 676 29.72 39.15 -30.91
CA ASP A 676 29.87 38.69 -32.31
C ASP A 676 29.32 39.74 -33.30
N LYS A 677 28.35 40.56 -32.86
CA LYS A 677 27.78 41.67 -33.64
C LYS A 677 28.45 43.01 -33.32
N ASN A 678 29.53 43.03 -32.54
CA ASN A 678 30.28 44.23 -32.11
C ASN A 678 29.43 45.32 -31.43
N ILE A 679 28.45 44.90 -30.61
CA ILE A 679 27.57 45.76 -29.82
C ILE A 679 28.22 46.03 -28.47
N ALA A 680 28.50 47.29 -28.18
CA ALA A 680 29.08 47.69 -26.88
C ALA A 680 28.05 47.55 -25.75
N LEU A 681 28.42 46.85 -24.67
CA LEU A 681 27.53 46.56 -23.53
C LEU A 681 27.46 47.76 -22.53
N GLY A 682 28.50 48.58 -22.49
CA GLY A 682 28.55 49.80 -21.63
C GLY A 682 28.31 49.49 -20.16
N SER A 683 27.52 50.33 -19.48
CA SER A 683 27.19 50.21 -18.06
C SER A 683 26.26 49.03 -17.73
N LEU A 684 25.66 48.39 -18.74
CA LEU A 684 24.80 47.19 -18.54
C LEU A 684 25.61 45.92 -18.36
N GLU A 685 26.92 45.92 -18.66
CA GLU A 685 27.77 44.75 -18.43
C GLU A 685 27.88 44.39 -16.96
N ASP A 686 28.20 45.41 -16.11
CA ASP A 686 28.27 45.21 -14.66
C ASP A 686 26.92 44.75 -14.07
N LYS A 687 25.82 45.33 -14.55
CA LYS A 687 24.46 44.96 -14.13
C LYS A 687 24.09 43.53 -14.55
N SER A 688 24.47 43.10 -15.75
CA SER A 688 24.30 41.73 -16.21
C SER A 688 25.09 40.75 -15.35
N ASP A 689 26.32 41.09 -15.00
CA ASP A 689 27.13 40.24 -14.14
C ASP A 689 26.57 40.17 -12.69
N GLU A 690 26.00 41.28 -12.17
CA GLU A 690 25.24 41.28 -10.91
C GLU A 690 24.03 40.33 -10.97
N LEU A 691 23.21 40.43 -12.02
CA LEU A 691 22.06 39.55 -12.25
C LEU A 691 22.49 38.09 -12.37
N ALA A 692 23.54 37.81 -13.13
CA ALA A 692 24.08 36.46 -13.27
C ALA A 692 24.64 35.93 -11.94
N TYR A 693 25.19 36.79 -11.08
CA TYR A 693 25.68 36.42 -9.77
C TYR A 693 24.58 35.99 -8.80
N VAL A 694 23.37 36.54 -8.93
CA VAL A 694 22.17 36.10 -8.16
C VAL A 694 21.33 35.02 -8.87
N GLY A 695 21.91 34.35 -9.85
CA GLY A 695 21.31 33.18 -10.49
C GLY A 695 20.31 33.47 -11.60
N LYS A 696 20.18 34.69 -12.04
CA LYS A 696 19.30 35.07 -13.14
C LYS A 696 20.03 34.98 -14.48
N THR A 697 19.28 34.72 -15.55
CA THR A 697 19.82 34.65 -16.92
C THR A 697 19.53 35.98 -17.63
N PRO A 698 20.55 36.87 -17.80
CA PRO A 698 20.36 38.11 -18.51
C PRO A 698 20.34 37.88 -20.01
N MET A 699 19.29 38.34 -20.67
CA MET A 699 19.13 38.38 -22.11
C MET A 699 19.26 39.84 -22.60
N TYR A 700 20.21 40.08 -23.48
CA TYR A 700 20.43 41.42 -24.05
C TYR A 700 19.51 41.64 -25.22
N ILE A 701 18.97 42.83 -25.32
CA ILE A 701 18.21 43.27 -26.50
C ILE A 701 18.89 44.47 -27.14
N SER A 702 19.14 44.42 -28.46
CA SER A 702 19.65 45.56 -29.21
C SER A 702 18.67 45.92 -30.32
N ILE A 703 18.68 47.22 -30.71
CA ILE A 703 17.85 47.81 -31.73
C ILE A 703 18.79 48.52 -32.70
N ASP A 704 18.82 48.13 -33.98
CA ASP A 704 19.70 48.69 -35.01
C ASP A 704 21.15 48.82 -34.54
N ASN A 705 21.74 47.73 -34.04
CA ASN A 705 23.08 47.60 -33.49
C ASN A 705 23.37 48.45 -32.24
N THR A 706 22.36 49.05 -31.61
CA THR A 706 22.53 49.79 -30.35
C THR A 706 21.90 49.00 -29.22
N LEU A 707 22.61 48.85 -28.09
CA LEU A 707 22.06 48.12 -26.95
C LEU A 707 20.88 48.89 -26.36
N GLY A 708 19.72 48.21 -26.27
CA GLY A 708 18.47 48.75 -25.70
C GLY A 708 18.28 48.46 -24.25
N GLY A 709 18.71 47.28 -23.81
CA GLY A 709 18.51 46.87 -22.42
C GLY A 709 18.81 45.41 -22.18
N ILE A 710 18.45 44.97 -20.97
CA ILE A 710 18.54 43.59 -20.50
C ILE A 710 17.18 43.16 -19.97
N ILE A 711 16.76 41.94 -20.30
CA ILE A 711 15.64 41.24 -19.67
C ILE A 711 16.22 40.04 -18.95
N ALA A 712 16.07 39.99 -17.63
CA ALA A 712 16.53 38.87 -16.82
C ALA A 712 15.38 37.87 -16.62
N VAL A 713 15.68 36.62 -16.86
CA VAL A 713 14.75 35.49 -16.69
C VAL A 713 15.34 34.51 -15.68
N ALA A 714 14.57 34.11 -14.72
CA ALA A 714 14.99 33.12 -13.72
C ALA A 714 13.86 32.13 -13.41
N ASP A 715 14.27 30.92 -12.99
CA ASP A 715 13.38 29.95 -12.41
C ASP A 715 13.22 30.28 -10.93
N THR A 716 12.03 30.71 -10.51
CA THR A 716 11.77 31.27 -9.18
C THR A 716 11.62 30.16 -8.14
N VAL A 717 12.11 30.40 -6.93
CA VAL A 717 11.96 29.50 -5.77
C VAL A 717 10.49 29.41 -5.36
N LYS A 718 9.98 28.18 -5.13
CA LYS A 718 8.61 27.98 -4.63
C LYS A 718 8.45 28.60 -3.25
N GLU A 719 7.26 29.12 -2.97
CA GLU A 719 6.93 29.89 -1.75
C GLU A 719 7.33 29.17 -0.45
N ASN A 720 7.12 27.86 -0.37
CA ASN A 720 7.37 27.07 0.83
C ASN A 720 8.72 26.36 0.87
N SER A 721 9.59 26.52 -0.14
CA SER A 721 10.88 25.81 -0.21
C SER A 721 11.77 26.12 0.99
N LYS A 722 11.94 27.40 1.33
CA LYS A 722 12.73 27.82 2.50
C LYS A 722 12.17 27.26 3.80
N LYS A 723 10.86 27.39 4.03
CA LYS A 723 10.20 26.86 5.24
C LYS A 723 10.34 25.35 5.36
N SER A 724 10.28 24.62 4.24
CA SER A 724 10.47 23.17 4.22
C SER A 724 11.87 22.76 4.64
N ILE A 725 12.89 23.47 4.13
CA ILE A 725 14.29 23.24 4.49
C ILE A 725 14.55 23.57 5.96
N GLU A 726 14.01 24.68 6.47
CA GLU A 726 14.07 25.02 7.89
C GLU A 726 13.46 23.89 8.76
N LYS A 727 12.32 23.31 8.35
CA LYS A 727 11.70 22.21 9.08
C LYS A 727 12.52 20.92 9.04
N LEU A 728 13.20 20.62 7.94
CA LEU A 728 14.14 19.49 7.86
C LEU A 728 15.32 19.70 8.81
N HIS A 729 15.87 20.92 8.89
CA HIS A 729 16.92 21.27 9.85
C HIS A 729 16.47 21.14 11.31
N GLU A 730 15.23 21.58 11.64
CA GLU A 730 14.64 21.36 12.97
C GLU A 730 14.54 19.88 13.34
N MET A 731 14.39 19.00 12.34
CA MET A 731 14.38 17.55 12.51
C MET A 731 15.80 16.94 12.60
N GLY A 732 16.86 17.75 12.47
CA GLY A 732 18.25 17.31 12.46
C GLY A 732 18.70 16.69 11.14
N ILE A 733 17.99 16.94 10.04
CA ILE A 733 18.25 16.39 8.72
C ILE A 733 19.06 17.39 7.91
N LYS A 734 20.15 16.94 7.28
CA LYS A 734 20.93 17.74 6.35
C LYS A 734 20.26 17.83 4.99
N VAL A 735 20.41 18.98 4.35
CA VAL A 735 19.79 19.23 3.05
C VAL A 735 20.84 19.45 1.99
N ALA A 736 20.77 18.66 0.92
CA ALA A 736 21.61 18.79 -0.26
C ALA A 736 20.77 19.20 -1.48
N MET A 737 21.37 19.87 -2.43
CA MET A 737 20.80 20.18 -3.74
C MET A 737 21.68 19.63 -4.85
N VAL A 738 21.07 18.96 -5.83
CA VAL A 738 21.74 18.49 -7.04
C VAL A 738 21.14 19.22 -8.24
N THR A 739 21.97 19.79 -9.12
CA THR A 739 21.51 20.51 -10.30
C THR A 739 22.48 20.40 -11.47
N GLY A 740 21.98 20.51 -12.68
CA GLY A 740 22.79 20.70 -13.89
C GLY A 740 23.28 22.13 -14.12
N ASP A 741 22.82 23.08 -13.32
CA ASP A 741 23.23 24.49 -13.44
C ASP A 741 24.69 24.70 -13.07
N ASN A 742 25.21 25.82 -13.50
CA ASN A 742 26.53 26.26 -13.10
C ASN A 742 26.60 26.57 -11.58
N LYS A 743 27.79 26.49 -11.04
CA LYS A 743 28.05 26.63 -9.60
C LYS A 743 27.52 27.95 -9.01
N LYS A 744 27.64 29.10 -9.72
CA LYS A 744 27.22 30.39 -9.21
C LYS A 744 25.72 30.49 -9.00
N THR A 745 24.94 30.03 -9.97
CA THR A 745 23.48 29.95 -9.90
C THR A 745 23.03 29.01 -8.78
N ALA A 746 23.66 27.85 -8.68
CA ALA A 746 23.35 26.87 -7.64
C ALA A 746 23.63 27.38 -6.22
N ASP A 747 24.80 28.05 -6.02
CA ASP A 747 25.16 28.61 -4.73
C ASP A 747 24.24 29.78 -4.34
N ALA A 748 23.77 30.58 -5.29
CA ALA A 748 22.83 31.69 -5.03
C ALA A 748 21.49 31.15 -4.48
N ILE A 749 20.89 30.18 -5.14
CA ILE A 749 19.64 29.54 -4.71
C ILE A 749 19.84 28.84 -3.38
N ALA A 750 20.92 28.08 -3.22
CA ALA A 750 21.22 27.38 -1.97
C ALA A 750 21.30 28.32 -0.77
N LYS A 751 21.93 29.49 -0.94
CA LYS A 751 22.00 30.51 0.09
C LYS A 751 20.66 31.14 0.42
N GLU A 752 19.80 31.32 -0.58
CA GLU A 752 18.47 31.90 -0.40
C GLU A 752 17.58 30.98 0.45
N VAL A 753 17.61 29.66 0.18
CA VAL A 753 16.72 28.69 0.84
C VAL A 753 17.37 27.97 2.03
N GLY A 754 18.69 28.08 2.22
CA GLY A 754 19.42 27.54 3.37
C GLY A 754 19.90 26.08 3.19
N ILE A 755 20.37 25.71 2.00
CA ILE A 755 20.89 24.36 1.69
C ILE A 755 22.32 24.21 2.21
N ASP A 756 22.64 23.03 2.80
CA ASP A 756 23.95 22.72 3.40
C ASP A 756 25.00 22.27 2.36
N ILE A 757 24.57 21.50 1.37
CA ILE A 757 25.46 20.86 0.39
C ILE A 757 24.96 21.15 -1.01
N VAL A 758 25.83 21.69 -1.87
CA VAL A 758 25.51 22.00 -3.28
C VAL A 758 26.36 21.14 -4.22
N VAL A 759 25.70 20.42 -5.12
CA VAL A 759 26.33 19.63 -6.18
C VAL A 759 25.81 20.16 -7.51
N SER A 760 26.61 20.97 -8.16
CA SER A 760 26.32 21.66 -9.43
C SER A 760 26.93 20.93 -10.62
N GLU A 761 26.53 21.32 -11.84
CA GLU A 761 27.06 20.83 -13.12
C GLU A 761 26.93 19.30 -13.30
N VAL A 762 25.87 18.69 -12.72
CA VAL A 762 25.62 17.25 -12.77
C VAL A 762 24.73 16.90 -13.95
N LEU A 763 25.19 15.98 -14.79
CA LEU A 763 24.36 15.47 -15.88
C LEU A 763 23.23 14.58 -15.31
N PRO A 764 22.06 14.53 -15.97
CA PRO A 764 20.92 13.73 -15.48
C PRO A 764 21.27 12.27 -15.15
N LYS A 765 22.09 11.62 -15.98
CA LYS A 765 22.57 10.25 -15.81
C LYS A 765 23.48 10.05 -14.58
N ASP A 766 24.13 11.12 -14.11
CA ASP A 766 25.13 11.07 -13.04
C ASP A 766 24.53 11.45 -11.67
N LYS A 767 23.28 11.93 -11.62
CA LYS A 767 22.59 12.25 -10.35
C LYS A 767 22.53 11.04 -9.41
N SER A 768 22.30 9.83 -9.92
CA SER A 768 22.30 8.59 -9.14
C SER A 768 23.66 8.29 -8.49
N ASN A 769 24.77 8.68 -9.15
CA ASN A 769 26.12 8.53 -8.59
C ASN A 769 26.36 9.45 -7.40
N GLU A 770 25.79 10.66 -7.42
CA GLU A 770 25.89 11.61 -6.28
C GLU A 770 25.10 11.08 -5.06
N VAL A 771 23.91 10.51 -5.27
CA VAL A 771 23.19 9.80 -4.23
C VAL A 771 24.03 8.69 -3.64
N LYS A 772 24.62 7.85 -4.50
CA LYS A 772 25.47 6.72 -4.08
C LYS A 772 26.70 7.16 -3.28
N LYS A 773 27.34 8.26 -3.63
CA LYS A 773 28.49 8.81 -2.89
C LYS A 773 28.13 9.17 -1.46
N LEU A 774 26.95 9.75 -1.22
CA LEU A 774 26.49 10.05 0.14
C LEU A 774 26.13 8.78 0.91
N GLN A 775 25.53 7.78 0.26
CA GLN A 775 25.28 6.48 0.85
C GLN A 775 26.58 5.75 1.26
N GLU A 776 27.63 5.82 0.43
CA GLU A 776 28.95 5.25 0.75
C GLU A 776 29.63 5.94 1.95
N GLN A 777 29.23 7.19 2.26
CA GLN A 777 29.65 7.89 3.48
C GLN A 777 28.85 7.46 4.71
N GLY A 778 27.95 6.46 4.57
CA GLY A 778 27.10 5.97 5.66
C GLY A 778 25.87 6.82 5.94
N LYS A 779 25.47 7.72 4.99
CA LYS A 779 24.27 8.51 5.10
C LYS A 779 23.04 7.73 4.66
N PHE A 780 21.91 7.96 5.32
CA PHE A 780 20.63 7.45 4.90
C PHE A 780 19.87 8.52 4.10
N VAL A 781 19.86 8.34 2.80
CA VAL A 781 19.56 9.40 1.84
C VAL A 781 18.13 9.28 1.32
N ALA A 782 17.36 10.37 1.40
CA ALA A 782 16.15 10.56 0.59
C ALA A 782 16.46 11.43 -0.64
N MET A 783 16.05 11.01 -1.82
CA MET A 783 16.08 11.83 -3.04
C MET A 783 14.69 12.36 -3.34
N VAL A 784 14.59 13.66 -3.62
CA VAL A 784 13.34 14.36 -3.92
C VAL A 784 13.44 14.98 -5.32
N GLY A 785 12.52 14.62 -6.22
CA GLY A 785 12.53 15.10 -7.61
C GLY A 785 11.15 14.96 -8.28
N ASP A 786 11.05 15.39 -9.54
CA ASP A 786 9.81 15.35 -10.33
C ASP A 786 9.51 13.95 -10.95
N GLY A 787 10.47 13.05 -10.92
CA GLY A 787 10.35 11.65 -11.36
C GLY A 787 10.62 11.41 -12.84
N ILE A 788 10.63 12.40 -13.72
CA ILE A 788 10.86 12.20 -15.17
C ILE A 788 12.36 12.05 -15.44
N ASN A 789 13.14 13.02 -15.01
CA ASN A 789 14.60 13.05 -15.20
C ASN A 789 15.36 12.39 -14.04
N ASP A 790 14.74 12.28 -12.89
CA ASP A 790 15.34 11.84 -11.64
C ASP A 790 15.06 10.39 -11.29
N ALA A 791 14.29 9.65 -12.12
CA ALA A 791 13.92 8.26 -11.86
C ALA A 791 15.11 7.35 -11.45
N PRO A 792 16.29 7.42 -12.09
CA PRO A 792 17.44 6.63 -11.65
C PRO A 792 17.99 7.05 -10.27
N ALA A 793 17.92 8.33 -9.93
CA ALA A 793 18.37 8.84 -8.64
C ALA A 793 17.36 8.52 -7.52
N LEU A 794 16.05 8.63 -7.81
CA LEU A 794 14.97 8.21 -6.91
C LEU A 794 15.07 6.72 -6.57
N ALA A 795 15.31 5.87 -7.58
CA ALA A 795 15.47 4.44 -7.39
C ALA A 795 16.78 4.05 -6.67
N GLN A 796 17.84 4.88 -6.76
CA GLN A 796 19.12 4.64 -6.09
C GLN A 796 19.06 5.02 -4.61
N ALA A 797 18.28 6.02 -4.24
CA ALA A 797 18.16 6.51 -2.86
C ALA A 797 17.60 5.43 -1.92
N ASP A 798 17.85 5.57 -0.61
CA ASP A 798 17.21 4.72 0.40
C ASP A 798 15.72 4.96 0.46
N ILE A 799 15.27 6.19 0.14
CA ILE A 799 13.88 6.59 -0.06
C ILE A 799 13.79 7.55 -1.24
N GLY A 800 13.09 7.15 -2.30
CA GLY A 800 12.71 8.04 -3.39
C GLY A 800 11.40 8.76 -3.08
N ILE A 801 11.39 10.08 -3.19
CA ILE A 801 10.20 10.92 -2.99
C ILE A 801 9.93 11.70 -4.27
N ALA A 802 8.84 11.39 -4.96
CA ALA A 802 8.43 12.14 -6.15
C ALA A 802 7.46 13.27 -5.78
N ILE A 803 7.65 14.44 -6.39
CA ILE A 803 6.79 15.61 -6.21
C ILE A 803 5.97 15.86 -7.48
N GLY A 804 4.67 16.13 -7.31
CA GLY A 804 3.78 16.55 -8.39
C GLY A 804 2.87 15.46 -8.89
N SER A 805 1.72 15.88 -9.40
CA SER A 805 0.64 14.98 -9.78
C SER A 805 0.99 14.16 -11.03
N GLY A 806 1.22 12.87 -10.81
CA GLY A 806 0.69 11.87 -11.72
C GLY A 806 1.42 11.62 -13.02
N THR A 807 2.74 11.80 -13.12
CA THR A 807 3.43 11.08 -14.20
C THR A 807 3.54 9.61 -13.80
N ASP A 808 3.14 8.71 -14.71
CA ASP A 808 3.23 7.26 -14.49
C ASP A 808 4.66 6.85 -14.08
N VAL A 809 5.68 7.56 -14.60
CA VAL A 809 7.10 7.34 -14.28
C VAL A 809 7.44 7.71 -12.82
N ALA A 810 6.91 8.82 -12.30
CA ALA A 810 7.11 9.21 -10.91
C ALA A 810 6.44 8.22 -9.95
N MET A 811 5.23 7.81 -10.28
CA MET A 811 4.50 6.80 -9.51
C MET A 811 5.19 5.43 -9.55
N GLU A 812 5.92 5.10 -10.61
CA GLU A 812 6.62 3.82 -10.72
C GLU A 812 7.97 3.81 -9.99
N SER A 813 8.72 4.91 -10.00
CA SER A 813 10.11 4.98 -9.56
C SER A 813 10.31 5.35 -8.08
N ALA A 814 9.39 6.13 -7.47
CA ALA A 814 9.52 6.60 -6.10
C ALA A 814 8.87 5.69 -5.07
N ASP A 815 9.31 5.73 -3.82
CA ASP A 815 8.73 5.05 -2.65
C ASP A 815 7.60 5.84 -2.03
N ILE A 816 7.67 7.16 -2.09
CA ILE A 816 6.66 8.10 -1.60
C ILE A 816 6.33 9.05 -2.75
N VAL A 817 5.05 9.27 -3.01
CA VAL A 817 4.57 10.21 -4.02
C VAL A 817 3.76 11.30 -3.33
N LEU A 818 4.18 12.54 -3.53
CA LEU A 818 3.52 13.73 -3.02
C LEU A 818 2.60 14.27 -4.13
N MET A 819 1.31 14.23 -3.88
CA MET A 819 0.30 14.67 -4.88
C MET A 819 0.33 16.16 -5.17
N LYS A 820 0.92 16.94 -4.25
CA LYS A 820 1.11 18.38 -4.38
C LYS A 820 2.53 18.71 -4.77
N SER A 821 2.69 19.84 -5.46
CA SER A 821 4.01 20.37 -5.78
C SER A 821 4.63 21.18 -4.62
N ASP A 822 4.15 21.03 -3.38
CA ASP A 822 4.63 21.76 -2.22
C ASP A 822 5.65 20.95 -1.40
N LEU A 823 6.83 21.55 -1.21
CA LEU A 823 7.93 20.92 -0.47
C LEU A 823 7.61 20.64 1.00
N MET A 824 6.63 21.32 1.62
CA MET A 824 6.24 21.08 3.02
C MET A 824 5.72 19.67 3.25
N ASP A 825 5.34 18.95 2.19
CA ASP A 825 4.94 17.55 2.30
C ASP A 825 6.13 16.60 2.51
N VAL A 826 7.36 17.01 2.17
CA VAL A 826 8.57 16.23 2.42
C VAL A 826 8.82 16.09 3.93
N PRO A 827 9.01 17.16 4.73
CA PRO A 827 9.14 17.02 6.18
C PRO A 827 7.88 16.43 6.83
N THR A 828 6.68 16.65 6.25
CA THR A 828 5.43 16.02 6.74
C THR A 828 5.44 14.51 6.56
N SER A 829 5.94 13.99 5.45
CA SER A 829 6.06 12.56 5.19
C SER A 829 7.03 11.87 6.15
N ILE A 830 8.17 12.50 6.43
CA ILE A 830 9.15 11.99 7.39
C ILE A 830 8.58 12.03 8.83
N LYS A 831 7.87 13.10 9.20
CA LYS A 831 7.18 13.21 10.49
C LYS A 831 6.12 12.12 10.66
N LEU A 832 5.34 11.83 9.61
CA LEU A 832 4.35 10.76 9.62
C LEU A 832 5.00 9.40 9.85
N SER A 833 6.12 9.15 9.18
CA SER A 833 6.93 7.95 9.40
C SER A 833 7.39 7.84 10.84
N ASN A 834 7.99 8.89 11.40
CA ASN A 834 8.46 8.95 12.79
C ASN A 834 7.34 8.62 13.80
N GLU A 835 6.18 9.27 13.67
CA GLU A 835 5.04 9.03 14.57
C GLU A 835 4.47 7.62 14.41
N THR A 836 4.46 7.08 13.20
CA THR A 836 4.01 5.71 12.94
C THR A 836 4.95 4.69 13.57
N ILE A 837 6.26 4.85 13.41
CA ILE A 837 7.26 3.95 14.00
C ILE A 837 7.27 4.04 15.53
N LYS A 838 7.13 5.25 16.10
CA LYS A 838 6.96 5.45 17.54
C LYS A 838 5.73 4.70 18.07
N ASN A 839 4.62 4.78 17.34
CA ASN A 839 3.39 4.06 17.68
C ASN A 839 3.59 2.54 17.62
N ILE A 840 4.27 2.03 16.57
CA ILE A 840 4.60 0.60 16.45
C ILE A 840 5.46 0.13 17.63
N LYS A 841 6.50 0.88 17.98
CA LYS A 841 7.37 0.56 19.14
C LYS A 841 6.56 0.52 20.46
N GLN A 842 5.64 1.45 20.66
CA GLN A 842 4.72 1.44 21.81
C GLN A 842 3.80 0.21 21.80
N ASN A 843 3.23 -0.12 20.65
CA ASN A 843 2.38 -1.30 20.48
C ASN A 843 3.12 -2.60 20.81
N LEU A 844 4.34 -2.73 20.30
CA LEU A 844 5.20 -3.88 20.58
C LEU A 844 5.57 -3.96 22.08
N PHE A 845 5.90 -2.83 22.70
CA PHE A 845 6.17 -2.76 24.13
C PHE A 845 4.98 -3.27 24.96
N TRP A 846 3.76 -2.82 24.69
CA TRP A 846 2.57 -3.31 25.37
C TRP A 846 2.30 -4.80 25.07
N ALA A 847 2.43 -5.22 23.81
CA ALA A 847 2.18 -6.61 23.41
C ALA A 847 3.13 -7.61 24.09
N PHE A 848 4.39 -7.24 24.31
CA PHE A 848 5.37 -8.08 25.03
C PHE A 848 5.34 -7.89 26.54
N GLY A 849 5.05 -6.69 27.02
CA GLY A 849 5.11 -6.34 28.43
C GLY A 849 4.19 -7.18 29.31
N TYR A 850 2.95 -7.38 28.84
CA TYR A 850 1.97 -8.23 29.54
C TYR A 850 2.48 -9.68 29.68
N ASN A 851 3.09 -10.23 28.62
CA ASN A 851 3.59 -11.60 28.61
C ASN A 851 4.86 -11.73 29.45
N THR A 852 5.79 -10.80 29.33
CA THR A 852 7.09 -10.84 30.05
C THR A 852 6.90 -10.77 31.57
N ILE A 853 5.95 -9.98 32.03
CA ILE A 853 5.61 -9.87 33.46
C ILE A 853 4.68 -11.02 33.87
N GLY A 854 3.72 -11.38 33.03
CA GLY A 854 2.69 -12.35 33.38
C GLY A 854 3.18 -13.79 33.45
N ILE A 855 4.12 -14.22 32.57
CA ILE A 855 4.62 -15.60 32.54
C ILE A 855 5.30 -16.00 33.87
N PRO A 856 6.27 -15.24 34.43
CA PRO A 856 6.83 -15.55 35.73
C PRO A 856 5.79 -15.60 36.85
N ILE A 857 4.84 -14.69 36.85
CA ILE A 857 3.77 -14.67 37.85
C ILE A 857 2.90 -15.93 37.73
N ALA A 858 2.53 -16.32 36.52
CA ALA A 858 1.76 -17.53 36.22
C ALA A 858 2.54 -18.79 36.56
N ALA A 859 3.85 -18.79 36.35
CA ALA A 859 4.74 -19.89 36.76
C ALA A 859 4.92 -20.05 38.28
N GLY A 860 4.30 -19.18 39.10
CA GLY A 860 4.25 -19.31 40.55
C GLY A 860 5.29 -18.45 41.28
N LEU A 861 5.92 -17.46 40.61
CA LEU A 861 6.94 -16.59 41.23
C LEU A 861 6.39 -15.87 42.48
N LEU A 862 5.17 -15.32 42.43
CA LEU A 862 4.55 -14.67 43.57
C LEU A 862 4.28 -15.64 44.72
N TYR A 863 3.92 -16.89 44.42
CA TYR A 863 3.67 -17.92 45.40
C TYR A 863 4.90 -18.28 46.23
N ILE A 864 6.10 -18.25 45.60
CA ILE A 864 7.38 -18.45 46.31
C ILE A 864 7.57 -17.38 47.40
N PHE A 865 7.07 -16.18 47.23
CA PHE A 865 7.14 -15.08 48.18
C PHE A 865 5.87 -14.97 49.05
N GLY A 866 5.03 -16.00 49.11
CA GLY A 866 3.81 -16.05 49.94
C GLY A 866 2.59 -15.32 49.33
N GLY A 867 2.66 -14.92 48.05
CA GLY A 867 1.56 -14.33 47.34
C GLY A 867 0.60 -15.37 46.71
N PRO A 868 -0.53 -14.91 46.11
CA PRO A 868 -1.49 -15.82 45.50
C PRO A 868 -0.99 -16.34 44.12
N LEU A 869 -1.53 -17.48 43.68
CA LEU A 869 -1.39 -17.95 42.31
C LEU A 869 -2.19 -17.10 41.34
N LEU A 870 -1.68 -16.93 40.16
CA LEU A 870 -2.44 -16.28 39.08
C LEU A 870 -3.55 -17.24 38.60
N ASN A 871 -4.80 -16.79 38.74
CA ASN A 871 -5.93 -17.54 38.22
C ASN A 871 -5.98 -17.44 36.67
N PRO A 872 -6.18 -18.54 35.94
CA PRO A 872 -6.26 -18.55 34.47
C PRO A 872 -7.28 -17.58 33.87
N MET A 873 -8.37 -17.29 34.59
CA MET A 873 -9.40 -16.33 34.14
C MET A 873 -8.86 -14.88 34.07
N PHE A 874 -8.09 -14.45 35.08
CA PHE A 874 -7.45 -13.12 35.08
C PHE A 874 -6.37 -13.04 33.99
N ALA A 875 -5.68 -14.13 33.74
CA ALA A 875 -4.73 -14.22 32.63
C ALA A 875 -5.43 -14.00 31.27
N ALA A 876 -6.58 -14.63 31.04
CA ALA A 876 -7.37 -14.47 29.82
C ALA A 876 -7.93 -13.05 29.66
N ALA A 877 -8.39 -12.44 30.76
CA ALA A 877 -8.86 -11.05 30.76
C ALA A 877 -7.74 -10.06 30.40
N ALA A 878 -6.56 -10.22 30.97
CA ALA A 878 -5.38 -9.39 30.67
C ALA A 878 -5.01 -9.48 29.18
N MET A 879 -5.03 -10.68 28.61
CA MET A 879 -4.73 -10.90 27.18
C MET A 879 -5.76 -10.24 26.25
N SER A 880 -7.04 -10.32 26.62
CA SER A 880 -8.11 -9.66 25.83
C SER A 880 -7.93 -8.13 25.84
N LEU A 881 -7.59 -7.55 26.99
CA LEU A 881 -7.31 -6.12 27.13
C LEU A 881 -6.04 -5.68 26.39
N SER A 882 -5.01 -6.53 26.33
CA SER A 882 -3.78 -6.25 25.60
C SER A 882 -4.06 -5.95 24.12
N SER A 883 -4.87 -6.77 23.45
CA SER A 883 -5.24 -6.56 22.04
C SER A 883 -6.01 -5.24 21.84
N VAL A 884 -6.92 -4.92 22.75
CA VAL A 884 -7.68 -3.65 22.70
C VAL A 884 -6.75 -2.44 22.88
N SER A 885 -5.80 -2.52 23.80
CA SER A 885 -4.83 -1.46 24.07
C SER A 885 -3.99 -1.15 22.84
N VAL A 886 -3.45 -2.16 22.16
CA VAL A 886 -2.64 -2.02 20.93
C VAL A 886 -3.44 -1.35 19.81
N VAL A 887 -4.66 -1.80 19.55
CA VAL A 887 -5.47 -1.22 18.48
C VAL A 887 -5.90 0.22 18.81
N THR A 888 -6.25 0.49 20.06
CA THR A 888 -6.61 1.85 20.51
C THR A 888 -5.42 2.80 20.36
N ASN A 889 -4.21 2.36 20.71
CA ASN A 889 -3.00 3.16 20.51
C ASN A 889 -2.73 3.42 19.02
N ALA A 890 -2.89 2.42 18.15
CA ALA A 890 -2.72 2.58 16.70
C ALA A 890 -3.72 3.61 16.12
N LEU A 891 -4.98 3.61 16.60
CA LEU A 891 -6.00 4.56 16.17
C LEU A 891 -5.68 6.02 16.56
N ARG A 892 -4.77 6.28 17.50
CA ARG A 892 -4.31 7.65 17.82
C ARG A 892 -3.64 8.34 16.64
N LEU A 893 -3.05 7.56 15.71
CA LEU A 893 -2.47 8.10 14.47
C LEU A 893 -3.52 8.81 13.59
N LYS A 894 -4.80 8.56 13.74
CA LYS A 894 -5.87 9.33 13.06
C LYS A 894 -5.81 10.82 13.38
N ASN A 895 -5.28 11.18 14.54
CA ASN A 895 -5.14 12.56 14.99
C ASN A 895 -3.83 13.23 14.50
N PHE A 896 -3.06 12.56 13.65
CA PHE A 896 -1.85 13.14 13.07
C PHE A 896 -2.19 14.42 12.31
N LYS A 897 -1.37 15.45 12.54
CA LYS A 897 -1.43 16.74 11.83
C LYS A 897 -0.11 17.00 11.13
N GLY A 898 -0.18 17.27 9.84
CA GLY A 898 0.95 17.75 9.05
C GLY A 898 1.40 19.16 9.46
N TYR A 899 2.46 19.64 8.86
CA TYR A 899 2.95 21.00 9.16
C TYR A 899 2.10 22.13 8.56
N ARG A 900 1.17 21.79 7.67
CA ARG A 900 0.23 22.74 7.04
C ARG A 900 -1.07 22.97 7.84
N GLN A 901 -1.35 22.15 8.87
CA GLN A 901 -2.61 22.19 9.62
C GLN A 901 -2.49 22.95 10.93
#